data_ecafb8e183b35378e3c128264e87e4f2
#
_entry.id   ecafb8e183b35378e3c128264e87e4f2
#
_cell.length_a   1.000
_cell.length_b   1.000
_cell.length_c   1.000
_cell.angle_alpha   90.00
_cell.angle_beta   90.00
_cell.angle_gamma   90.00
#
_symmetry.space_group_name_H-M   'P 1'
#
loop_
_entity.id
_entity.type
_entity.pdbx_description
1 polymer ?
#
loop_
_entity_poly.entity_id
_entity_poly.type
_entity_poly.pdbx_seq_one_letter_code
_entity_poly.pdbx_strand_id
1 'polypeptide(L)'
;MAASVELDELARTPRVEEEASDDEEEHDNWRELYGSQLQLEVEPPVRDARDEGTADAWTERNPSLIRLTGKHPFNCEPPLARLMHHGFITPAPLHYVRNHGPVPRGDWSTWTVEVSGLVTRPARFTMDELVREFPAAELPVTLVCAGNRRKEQNMVRQTAGFNWGAAGVSTSVWRGARLRDVLRRCGIKKGRRAALHVCFVGAEDLPGGGGGAKYGTSVTREWALDPSRDIMLAYAQNGEPLLPDHGFPVRVIIPGCIGGRMVKWLTRIVVTAAESDNYYHFKDNRVLPSHVDAELADSQAWWYKPEYIINELNTNSVITTPGHDEILPINSFTTQRAYTMKGYAYAGGGKKIIRVEVTLDGGETWMLCTLDIPEKPNKYGRYWCWCFWSVDVEVLDLLGAKEVAVRAWDQAQNTQPEKLIWNLMGMMNNCWFKVKVNVCRPHKREIGLVFEHPTQPANQTGGWMARQKHMETAAPGLKRSTSTPFIHTTDDKQFTMSEVRKHGSQDSAWIVVHGHVYDCTAFLKDHPGGADSILINAGTDCTEEFDAIHSDKAKSLLDTHRIGQLITTGAGYNSDNSVHGGSSLAPIREATKAAAAPIALSSPREKIRCRLVDKKELSRDVRLFRFALPSSDQVLGLPVGKHIFVCANIGGKLCMRPYTPTSMVDEVGQFELLVKVYFKNEHPKFSDGGLMTQYLESLQVGSSHIEVKGPLGQVEYTGRGSFMIGGKQRRARRLAMICGGSGITPMYQVIQAVLRDQPEDKTEMHLVYANRTEDDILLRDELDRWAAEHPDKLKVWYVVDQVKRPEEGWKFSVGHVREDILRAHVPEGGDDTFALACGPPPMIKFAITPNLEKMKYDMANSFISF
;
A
#
# COMPACT_ATOMS: atom_id res chain seq x y z
N MET A 1 -37.77 21.77 -16.05
CA MET A 1 -37.13 21.36 -17.30
C MET A 1 -35.83 22.15 -17.37
N ALA A 2 -34.70 21.56 -17.02
CA ALA A 2 -33.41 22.18 -17.27
C ALA A 2 -33.17 22.08 -18.77
N ALA A 3 -33.01 23.22 -19.46
CA ALA A 3 -32.63 23.23 -20.88
C ALA A 3 -31.23 22.62 -20.98
N SER A 4 -31.14 21.47 -21.60
CA SER A 4 -29.88 20.91 -22.07
C SER A 4 -29.40 21.81 -23.20
N VAL A 5 -28.45 22.68 -22.91
CA VAL A 5 -27.71 23.38 -23.95
C VAL A 5 -26.77 22.34 -24.53
N GLU A 6 -27.00 21.90 -25.75
CA GLU A 6 -26.12 21.00 -26.46
C GLU A 6 -24.76 21.68 -26.66
N LEU A 7 -23.73 21.18 -26.01
CA LEU A 7 -22.35 21.70 -26.12
C LEU A 7 -21.79 21.59 -27.56
N ASP A 8 -22.38 20.77 -28.41
CA ASP A 8 -21.99 20.66 -29.82
C ASP A 8 -22.24 21.97 -30.62
N GLU A 9 -23.15 22.82 -30.21
CA GLU A 9 -23.29 24.16 -30.80
C GLU A 9 -22.26 25.16 -30.29
N LEU A 10 -21.77 24.96 -29.07
CA LEU A 10 -20.69 25.76 -28.47
C LEU A 10 -19.29 25.38 -28.99
N ALA A 11 -19.14 24.18 -29.55
CA ALA A 11 -17.89 23.69 -30.13
C ALA A 11 -17.54 24.27 -31.51
N ARG A 12 -18.45 25.01 -32.16
CA ARG A 12 -18.26 25.62 -33.48
C ARG A 12 -17.73 27.05 -33.44
N THR A 13 -16.80 27.38 -32.54
CA THR A 13 -16.02 28.61 -32.66
C THR A 13 -14.81 28.40 -33.53
N PRO A 14 -14.38 29.40 -34.38
CA PRO A 14 -13.23 29.27 -35.26
C PRO A 14 -11.97 28.91 -34.42
N ARG A 15 -11.22 27.91 -34.87
CA ARG A 15 -9.88 27.65 -34.39
C ARG A 15 -9.05 28.91 -34.54
N VAL A 16 -8.58 29.48 -33.46
CA VAL A 16 -7.47 30.42 -33.48
C VAL A 16 -6.26 29.62 -33.94
N GLU A 17 -5.68 29.99 -35.06
CA GLU A 17 -4.39 29.48 -35.53
C GLU A 17 -3.38 29.67 -34.38
N GLU A 18 -3.07 28.59 -33.68
CA GLU A 18 -1.84 28.53 -32.88
C GLU A 18 -0.70 28.62 -33.87
N GLU A 19 0.17 29.62 -33.76
CA GLU A 19 1.47 29.60 -34.40
C GLU A 19 2.17 28.30 -34.00
N ALA A 20 2.17 27.33 -34.93
CA ALA A 20 2.87 26.08 -34.76
C ALA A 20 4.36 26.37 -34.63
N SER A 21 4.91 26.22 -33.46
CA SER A 21 6.32 25.92 -33.32
C SER A 21 6.44 24.42 -33.62
N ASP A 22 7.27 24.07 -34.59
CA ASP A 22 7.70 22.71 -34.91
C ASP A 22 8.52 22.10 -33.76
N ASP A 23 7.86 21.80 -32.65
CA ASP A 23 8.39 20.93 -31.61
C ASP A 23 7.43 19.74 -31.49
N GLU A 24 7.99 18.54 -31.64
CA GLU A 24 7.36 17.24 -31.62
C GLU A 24 6.13 17.19 -30.70
N GLU A 25 4.95 16.81 -31.22
CA GLU A 25 3.72 16.57 -30.48
C GLU A 25 3.93 15.48 -29.43
N GLU A 26 4.53 15.84 -28.31
CA GLU A 26 4.44 15.05 -27.11
C GLU A 26 3.01 15.15 -26.55
N HIS A 27 2.19 14.15 -26.82
CA HIS A 27 0.82 14.06 -26.31
C HIS A 27 0.75 14.28 -24.80
N ASP A 28 -0.12 15.20 -24.37
CA ASP A 28 -0.45 15.43 -22.96
C ASP A 28 -1.06 14.15 -22.34
N ASN A 29 -0.34 13.50 -21.47
CA ASN A 29 -0.73 12.21 -20.89
C ASN A 29 -2.11 12.24 -20.18
N TRP A 30 -2.52 13.42 -19.65
CA TRP A 30 -3.80 13.57 -18.99
C TRP A 30 -5.00 13.53 -19.96
N ARG A 31 -4.83 13.91 -21.25
CA ARG A 31 -5.92 13.85 -22.24
C ARG A 31 -6.30 12.41 -22.58
N GLU A 32 -5.32 11.51 -22.66
CA GLU A 32 -5.57 10.08 -22.86
C GLU A 32 -6.26 9.45 -21.65
N LEU A 33 -5.79 9.80 -20.45
CA LEU A 33 -6.40 9.36 -19.18
C LEU A 33 -7.84 9.89 -19.04
N TYR A 34 -8.08 11.13 -19.41
CA TYR A 34 -9.41 11.76 -19.37
C TYR A 34 -10.44 11.00 -20.20
N GLY A 35 -10.10 10.65 -21.45
CA GLY A 35 -11.00 9.89 -22.33
C GLY A 35 -11.37 8.51 -21.78
N SER A 36 -10.44 7.83 -21.11
CA SER A 36 -10.67 6.51 -20.51
C SER A 36 -11.41 6.57 -19.17
N GLN A 37 -11.16 7.59 -18.36
CA GLN A 37 -11.77 7.74 -17.02
C GLN A 37 -13.23 8.19 -17.06
N LEU A 38 -13.66 8.89 -18.10
CA LEU A 38 -15.07 9.25 -18.30
C LEU A 38 -16.00 8.03 -18.50
N GLN A 39 -15.44 6.86 -18.83
CA GLN A 39 -16.20 5.62 -19.04
C GLN A 39 -16.49 4.86 -17.73
N LEU A 40 -15.90 5.27 -16.59
CA LEU A 40 -16.15 4.64 -15.31
C LEU A 40 -17.54 5.05 -14.78
N GLU A 41 -18.33 4.03 -14.45
CA GLU A 41 -19.68 4.24 -13.92
C GLU A 41 -19.66 4.99 -12.58
N VAL A 42 -20.51 6.00 -12.49
CA VAL A 42 -20.79 6.77 -11.28
C VAL A 42 -22.27 6.62 -10.96
N GLU A 43 -22.60 6.42 -9.69
CA GLU A 43 -24.00 6.32 -9.26
C GLU A 43 -24.79 7.57 -9.72
N PRO A 44 -26.00 7.38 -10.26
CA PRO A 44 -26.80 8.51 -10.70
C PRO A 44 -27.14 9.46 -9.54
N PRO A 45 -27.18 10.77 -9.78
CA PRO A 45 -27.56 11.73 -8.75
C PRO A 45 -29.03 11.56 -8.34
N VAL A 46 -29.29 11.77 -7.04
CA VAL A 46 -30.61 11.66 -6.44
C VAL A 46 -30.93 12.87 -5.59
N ARG A 47 -32.21 13.16 -5.39
CA ARG A 47 -32.65 14.12 -4.36
C ARG A 47 -32.55 13.49 -3.00
N ASP A 48 -31.75 14.09 -2.15
CA ASP A 48 -31.51 13.59 -0.81
C ASP A 48 -32.66 14.02 0.11
N ALA A 49 -33.30 13.06 0.81
CA ALA A 49 -34.38 13.34 1.76
C ALA A 49 -33.97 14.32 2.88
N ARG A 50 -32.66 14.39 3.18
CA ARG A 50 -32.13 15.37 4.16
C ARG A 50 -32.21 16.81 3.69
N ASP A 51 -32.42 17.06 2.40
CA ASP A 51 -32.59 18.39 1.81
C ASP A 51 -34.03 18.82 1.74
N GLU A 52 -34.99 17.92 2.04
CA GLU A 52 -36.42 18.29 2.08
C GLU A 52 -36.68 19.43 3.06
N GLY A 53 -37.47 20.42 2.62
CA GLY A 53 -37.76 21.63 3.39
C GLY A 53 -36.60 22.62 3.49
N THR A 54 -35.50 22.41 2.78
CA THR A 54 -34.39 23.39 2.63
C THR A 54 -34.45 24.10 1.29
N ALA A 55 -33.70 25.17 1.16
CA ALA A 55 -33.56 25.89 -0.10
C ALA A 55 -32.91 25.05 -1.23
N ASP A 56 -32.21 23.99 -0.87
CA ASP A 56 -31.49 23.09 -1.78
C ASP A 56 -32.30 21.84 -2.18
N ALA A 57 -33.57 21.70 -1.78
CA ALA A 57 -34.40 20.52 -2.06
C ALA A 57 -34.59 20.21 -3.57
N TRP A 58 -34.26 21.14 -4.43
CA TRP A 58 -34.31 20.97 -5.90
C TRP A 58 -33.06 20.37 -6.51
N THR A 59 -31.94 20.31 -5.76
CA THR A 59 -30.62 19.89 -6.25
C THR A 59 -30.46 18.38 -6.12
N GLU A 60 -30.04 17.74 -7.20
CA GLU A 60 -29.71 16.31 -7.20
C GLU A 60 -28.22 16.15 -6.92
N ARG A 61 -27.87 15.14 -6.09
CA ARG A 61 -26.52 14.92 -5.58
C ARG A 61 -26.16 13.45 -5.62
N ASN A 62 -24.87 13.13 -5.79
CA ASN A 62 -24.43 11.75 -5.77
C ASN A 62 -24.60 11.14 -4.35
N PRO A 63 -25.25 9.96 -4.23
CA PRO A 63 -25.54 9.35 -2.94
C PRO A 63 -24.30 8.85 -2.19
N SER A 64 -23.17 8.62 -2.88
CA SER A 64 -21.90 8.20 -2.28
C SER A 64 -21.20 9.30 -1.49
N LEU A 65 -21.56 10.58 -1.68
CA LEU A 65 -20.91 11.70 -1.01
C LEU A 65 -21.19 11.69 0.51
N ILE A 66 -20.14 11.81 1.29
CA ILE A 66 -20.19 11.86 2.76
C ILE A 66 -20.49 13.30 3.18
N ARG A 67 -21.69 13.55 3.74
CA ARG A 67 -22.03 14.85 4.30
C ARG A 67 -21.24 15.16 5.56
N LEU A 68 -20.61 16.33 5.60
CA LEU A 68 -19.77 16.81 6.71
C LEU A 68 -20.53 17.67 7.71
N THR A 69 -21.63 18.28 7.26
CA THR A 69 -22.55 19.08 8.06
C THR A 69 -23.94 18.44 8.05
N GLY A 70 -24.84 18.89 8.90
CA GLY A 70 -26.20 18.35 9.00
C GLY A 70 -27.01 18.47 7.69
N LYS A 71 -28.12 19.22 7.74
CA LYS A 71 -28.99 19.37 6.55
C LYS A 71 -28.44 20.39 5.55
N HIS A 72 -28.15 21.58 6.00
CA HIS A 72 -27.85 22.74 5.18
C HIS A 72 -26.89 23.70 5.91
N PRO A 73 -25.94 24.35 5.21
CA PRO A 73 -25.57 24.21 3.80
C PRO A 73 -24.89 22.88 3.48
N PHE A 74 -24.95 22.45 2.21
CA PHE A 74 -24.36 21.21 1.76
C PHE A 74 -22.84 21.30 1.71
N ASN A 75 -22.18 20.44 2.50
CA ASN A 75 -20.73 20.29 2.51
C ASN A 75 -20.42 18.79 2.54
N CYS A 76 -19.58 18.32 1.62
CA CYS A 76 -19.31 16.90 1.48
C CYS A 76 -17.94 16.64 0.89
N GLU A 77 -17.46 15.43 1.10
CA GLU A 77 -16.33 14.85 0.39
C GLU A 77 -16.69 13.43 -0.07
N PRO A 78 -16.08 12.90 -1.15
CA PRO A 78 -16.26 11.52 -1.54
C PRO A 78 -15.54 10.58 -0.53
N PRO A 79 -15.94 9.31 -0.44
CA PRO A 79 -15.12 8.30 0.22
C PRO A 79 -13.73 8.25 -0.42
N LEU A 80 -12.66 8.22 0.40
CA LEU A 80 -11.28 8.31 -0.09
C LEU A 80 -10.95 7.19 -1.10
N ALA A 81 -11.45 5.96 -0.85
CA ALA A 81 -11.26 4.84 -1.75
C ALA A 81 -11.96 5.06 -3.12
N ARG A 82 -13.15 5.67 -3.12
CA ARG A 82 -13.88 6.01 -4.36
C ARG A 82 -13.14 7.10 -5.14
N LEU A 83 -12.64 8.12 -4.45
CA LEU A 83 -11.85 9.18 -5.08
C LEU A 83 -10.62 8.58 -5.80
N MET A 84 -9.92 7.66 -5.15
CA MET A 84 -8.72 7.02 -5.72
C MET A 84 -9.05 6.01 -6.83
N HIS A 85 -10.23 5.39 -6.79
CA HIS A 85 -10.66 4.46 -7.85
C HIS A 85 -10.77 5.13 -9.21
N HIS A 86 -11.20 6.40 -9.25
CA HIS A 86 -11.33 7.17 -10.50
C HIS A 86 -10.00 7.78 -11.00
N GLY A 87 -8.94 7.71 -10.21
CA GLY A 87 -7.60 8.14 -10.64
C GLY A 87 -7.45 9.66 -10.78
N PHE A 88 -6.79 10.10 -11.86
CA PHE A 88 -6.34 11.49 -12.00
C PHE A 88 -7.46 12.52 -12.10
N ILE A 89 -8.48 12.27 -12.92
CA ILE A 89 -9.64 13.15 -13.07
C ILE A 89 -10.79 12.63 -12.21
N THR A 90 -11.25 13.45 -11.29
CA THR A 90 -12.42 13.17 -10.45
C THR A 90 -13.71 13.42 -11.25
N PRO A 91 -14.63 12.45 -11.36
CA PRO A 91 -15.94 12.68 -11.96
C PRO A 91 -16.66 13.84 -11.27
N ALA A 92 -17.30 14.72 -12.03
CA ALA A 92 -17.96 15.90 -11.49
C ALA A 92 -18.96 15.58 -10.35
N PRO A 93 -19.77 14.49 -10.40
CA PRO A 93 -20.66 14.14 -9.29
C PRO A 93 -19.97 13.71 -8.00
N LEU A 94 -18.68 13.34 -8.06
CA LEU A 94 -17.86 12.94 -6.89
C LEU A 94 -16.88 14.03 -6.44
N HIS A 95 -16.87 15.18 -7.11
CA HIS A 95 -16.05 16.31 -6.68
C HIS A 95 -16.54 16.83 -5.32
N TYR A 96 -15.64 17.11 -4.38
CA TYR A 96 -16.01 17.65 -3.07
C TYR A 96 -16.78 18.98 -3.20
N VAL A 97 -17.70 19.24 -2.27
CA VAL A 97 -18.50 20.47 -2.24
C VAL A 97 -18.29 21.21 -0.92
N ARG A 98 -18.03 22.52 -1.02
CA ARG A 98 -18.02 23.46 0.10
C ARG A 98 -18.97 24.62 -0.22
N ASN A 99 -20.16 24.64 0.40
CA ASN A 99 -21.12 25.72 0.32
C ASN A 99 -21.21 26.49 1.65
N HIS A 100 -21.41 27.81 1.59
CA HIS A 100 -21.56 28.67 2.76
C HIS A 100 -23.04 29.02 3.01
N GLY A 101 -23.86 28.95 1.97
CA GLY A 101 -25.29 29.19 1.96
C GLY A 101 -26.02 28.29 0.98
N PRO A 102 -27.29 28.60 0.65
CA PRO A 102 -28.08 27.88 -0.33
C PRO A 102 -27.50 28.00 -1.74
N VAL A 103 -27.73 26.96 -2.54
CA VAL A 103 -27.33 26.92 -3.95
C VAL A 103 -28.23 27.87 -4.77
N PRO A 104 -27.69 28.91 -5.40
CA PRO A 104 -28.46 29.79 -6.27
C PRO A 104 -29.03 29.04 -7.49
N ARG A 105 -30.24 29.36 -7.88
CA ARG A 105 -30.84 28.87 -9.14
C ARG A 105 -30.28 29.69 -10.30
N GLY A 106 -29.20 29.19 -10.90
CA GLY A 106 -28.63 29.81 -12.09
C GLY A 106 -29.46 29.52 -13.34
N ASP A 107 -29.45 30.47 -14.28
CA ASP A 107 -30.02 30.28 -15.61
C ASP A 107 -29.04 30.87 -16.61
N TRP A 108 -28.63 30.08 -17.58
CA TRP A 108 -27.62 30.47 -18.57
C TRP A 108 -28.02 31.68 -19.40
N SER A 109 -29.29 31.74 -19.80
CA SER A 109 -29.80 32.77 -20.71
C SER A 109 -29.89 34.15 -20.05
N THR A 110 -30.10 34.21 -18.75
CA THR A 110 -30.30 35.43 -17.97
C THR A 110 -29.11 35.81 -17.09
N TRP A 111 -28.15 34.88 -16.89
CA TRP A 111 -27.01 35.15 -16.02
C TRP A 111 -26.03 36.12 -16.63
N THR A 112 -25.55 37.06 -15.83
CA THR A 112 -24.56 38.05 -16.24
C THR A 112 -23.45 38.20 -15.21
N VAL A 113 -22.26 38.52 -15.69
CA VAL A 113 -21.09 38.86 -14.88
C VAL A 113 -20.75 40.34 -15.11
N GLU A 114 -20.90 41.16 -14.09
CA GLU A 114 -20.54 42.57 -14.11
C GLU A 114 -19.06 42.79 -13.80
N VAL A 115 -18.39 43.58 -14.61
CA VAL A 115 -17.00 44.06 -14.33
C VAL A 115 -17.04 45.55 -14.10
N SER A 116 -16.74 46.01 -12.90
CA SER A 116 -16.87 47.40 -12.49
C SER A 116 -15.70 47.88 -11.57
N GLY A 117 -15.85 49.06 -11.02
CA GLY A 117 -14.88 49.69 -10.14
C GLY A 117 -13.79 50.46 -10.90
N LEU A 118 -12.52 50.24 -10.59
CA LEU A 118 -11.40 50.97 -11.17
C LEU A 118 -10.99 50.45 -12.58
N VAL A 119 -11.99 50.32 -13.44
CA VAL A 119 -11.83 49.99 -14.85
C VAL A 119 -12.20 51.17 -15.73
N THR A 120 -11.67 51.26 -16.98
CA THR A 120 -11.95 52.36 -17.91
C THR A 120 -13.25 52.14 -18.71
N ARG A 121 -13.65 50.89 -18.88
CA ARG A 121 -14.85 50.47 -19.62
C ARG A 121 -15.59 49.41 -18.80
N PRO A 122 -16.42 49.84 -17.81
CA PRO A 122 -17.28 48.87 -17.10
C PRO A 122 -18.15 48.14 -18.12
N ALA A 123 -18.34 46.84 -17.88
CA ALA A 123 -19.11 45.97 -18.79
C ALA A 123 -19.90 44.96 -17.99
N ARG A 124 -20.97 44.46 -18.59
CA ARG A 124 -21.77 43.33 -18.11
C ARG A 124 -21.80 42.30 -19.23
N PHE A 125 -21.28 41.13 -18.99
CA PHE A 125 -21.20 40.05 -19.95
C PHE A 125 -22.27 39.02 -19.64
N THR A 126 -23.05 38.65 -20.67
CA THR A 126 -23.89 37.44 -20.66
C THR A 126 -23.00 36.21 -20.74
N MET A 127 -23.55 35.01 -20.47
CA MET A 127 -22.80 33.77 -20.61
C MET A 127 -22.37 33.54 -22.08
N ASP A 128 -23.23 33.86 -23.03
CA ASP A 128 -22.90 33.71 -24.46
C ASP A 128 -21.79 34.67 -24.91
N GLU A 129 -21.74 35.89 -24.37
CA GLU A 129 -20.65 36.80 -24.64
C GLU A 129 -19.32 36.32 -24.03
N LEU A 130 -19.36 35.78 -22.80
CA LEU A 130 -18.14 35.20 -22.20
C LEU A 130 -17.58 34.05 -23.03
N VAL A 131 -18.44 33.22 -23.63
CA VAL A 131 -18.02 32.11 -24.50
C VAL A 131 -17.53 32.59 -25.86
N ARG A 132 -18.22 33.56 -26.50
CA ARG A 132 -17.92 33.97 -27.87
C ARG A 132 -16.82 35.03 -27.99
N GLU A 133 -16.71 35.97 -27.02
CA GLU A 133 -15.79 37.11 -27.14
C GLU A 133 -14.39 36.81 -26.61
N PHE A 134 -14.23 35.74 -25.82
CA PHE A 134 -12.95 35.39 -25.20
C PHE A 134 -12.49 33.97 -25.60
N PRO A 135 -11.19 33.79 -25.96
CA PRO A 135 -10.64 32.48 -26.22
C PRO A 135 -10.83 31.58 -24.99
N ALA A 136 -11.34 30.39 -25.24
CA ALA A 136 -11.48 29.38 -24.18
C ALA A 136 -10.11 28.85 -23.80
N ALA A 137 -9.85 28.79 -22.50
CA ALA A 137 -8.74 28.01 -21.93
C ALA A 137 -9.32 26.72 -21.33
N GLU A 138 -8.62 25.60 -21.51
CA GLU A 138 -9.01 24.32 -20.96
C GLU A 138 -7.79 23.63 -20.36
N LEU A 139 -7.86 23.30 -19.05
CA LEU A 139 -6.76 22.66 -18.32
C LEU A 139 -7.28 21.91 -17.09
N PRO A 140 -6.59 20.84 -16.68
CA PRO A 140 -6.88 20.18 -15.42
C PRO A 140 -6.36 21.03 -14.26
N VAL A 141 -7.17 21.10 -13.18
CA VAL A 141 -6.77 21.78 -11.95
C VAL A 141 -7.26 20.98 -10.75
N THR A 142 -6.38 20.75 -9.80
CA THR A 142 -6.74 20.20 -8.49
C THR A 142 -7.23 21.33 -7.57
N LEU A 143 -8.47 21.23 -7.15
CA LEU A 143 -9.06 22.08 -6.13
C LEU A 143 -8.90 21.42 -4.76
N VAL A 144 -8.50 22.20 -3.76
CA VAL A 144 -8.36 21.72 -2.39
C VAL A 144 -9.06 22.69 -1.44
N CYS A 145 -9.92 22.15 -0.57
CA CYS A 145 -10.46 22.91 0.55
C CYS A 145 -9.33 23.22 1.56
N ALA A 146 -9.21 24.47 2.00
CA ALA A 146 -8.23 24.83 3.03
C ALA A 146 -8.41 24.02 4.33
N GLY A 147 -9.62 23.49 4.57
CA GLY A 147 -9.95 22.60 5.68
C GLY A 147 -9.65 21.12 5.44
N ASN A 148 -9.08 20.71 4.32
CA ASN A 148 -8.70 19.31 4.10
C ASN A 148 -7.88 18.78 5.29
N ARG A 149 -8.24 17.60 5.83
CA ARG A 149 -7.65 16.98 7.04
C ARG A 149 -7.92 17.77 8.34
N ARG A 150 -8.95 18.64 8.41
CA ARG A 150 -9.28 19.42 9.63
C ARG A 150 -9.64 18.54 10.81
N LYS A 151 -10.27 17.40 10.60
CA LYS A 151 -10.68 16.52 11.70
C LYS A 151 -9.50 16.10 12.58
N GLU A 152 -8.31 15.96 12.02
CA GLU A 152 -7.09 15.70 12.79
C GLU A 152 -6.83 16.84 13.81
N GLN A 153 -6.97 18.11 13.40
CA GLN A 153 -6.85 19.25 14.30
C GLN A 153 -7.96 19.25 15.38
N ASN A 154 -9.21 18.90 15.00
CA ASN A 154 -10.34 18.80 15.92
C ASN A 154 -10.18 17.68 16.96
N MET A 155 -9.40 16.64 16.67
CA MET A 155 -9.06 15.61 17.66
C MET A 155 -8.12 16.15 18.75
N VAL A 156 -7.19 17.04 18.40
CA VAL A 156 -6.28 17.68 19.36
C VAL A 156 -7.03 18.74 20.17
N ARG A 157 -7.64 19.71 19.48
CA ARG A 157 -8.45 20.78 20.09
C ARG A 157 -9.50 21.24 19.07
N GLN A 158 -10.74 21.45 19.49
CA GLN A 158 -11.82 21.89 18.59
C GLN A 158 -11.46 23.20 17.91
N THR A 159 -11.57 23.24 16.59
CA THR A 159 -11.45 24.44 15.76
C THR A 159 -12.81 25.06 15.46
N ALA A 160 -12.85 26.22 14.82
CA ALA A 160 -14.10 26.86 14.38
C ALA A 160 -14.79 26.11 13.21
N GLY A 161 -14.10 25.18 12.55
CA GLY A 161 -14.61 24.47 11.38
C GLY A 161 -15.05 23.02 11.66
N PHE A 162 -15.87 22.48 10.76
CA PHE A 162 -16.37 21.11 10.81
C PHE A 162 -15.36 20.07 10.27
N ASN A 163 -15.68 18.78 10.44
CA ASN A 163 -14.77 17.65 10.29
C ASN A 163 -14.56 17.23 8.82
N TRP A 164 -13.64 17.87 8.13
CA TRP A 164 -13.11 17.36 6.87
C TRP A 164 -12.17 16.17 7.15
N GLY A 165 -12.34 15.09 6.36
CA GLY A 165 -11.34 14.04 6.24
C GLY A 165 -10.22 14.40 5.27
N ALA A 166 -9.68 13.40 4.59
CA ALA A 166 -8.56 13.56 3.65
C ALA A 166 -9.02 13.59 2.16
N ALA A 167 -10.31 13.74 1.89
CA ALA A 167 -10.86 13.78 0.54
C ALA A 167 -11.48 15.14 0.17
N GLY A 168 -11.15 16.20 0.90
CA GLY A 168 -11.46 17.58 0.52
C GLY A 168 -10.59 18.08 -0.63
N VAL A 169 -10.35 17.24 -1.64
CA VAL A 169 -9.47 17.43 -2.80
C VAL A 169 -10.09 16.75 -4.01
N SER A 170 -10.04 17.39 -5.18
CA SER A 170 -10.55 16.82 -6.44
C SER A 170 -9.90 17.50 -7.63
N THR A 171 -9.64 16.75 -8.69
CA THR A 171 -9.11 17.29 -9.96
C THR A 171 -10.16 17.20 -11.04
N SER A 172 -10.39 18.29 -11.74
CA SER A 172 -11.29 18.35 -12.90
C SER A 172 -10.64 19.11 -14.03
N VAL A 173 -11.08 18.84 -15.26
CA VAL A 173 -10.75 19.65 -16.43
C VAL A 173 -11.71 20.83 -16.46
N TRP A 174 -11.18 22.03 -16.35
CA TRP A 174 -11.96 23.26 -16.33
C TRP A 174 -11.81 24.00 -17.66
N ARG A 175 -12.93 24.45 -18.21
CA ARG A 175 -12.95 25.26 -19.43
C ARG A 175 -13.62 26.61 -19.16
N GLY A 176 -12.99 27.70 -19.63
CA GLY A 176 -13.49 29.03 -19.36
C GLY A 176 -12.70 30.14 -20.04
N ALA A 177 -13.16 31.38 -19.89
CA ALA A 177 -12.47 32.57 -20.35
C ALA A 177 -11.36 32.98 -19.39
N ARG A 178 -10.15 33.31 -19.86
CA ARG A 178 -9.08 33.79 -19.00
C ARG A 178 -9.45 35.13 -18.35
N LEU A 179 -9.37 35.21 -17.01
CA LEU A 179 -9.69 36.42 -16.26
C LEU A 179 -8.91 37.66 -16.78
N ARG A 180 -7.63 37.45 -17.10
CA ARG A 180 -6.76 38.49 -17.65
C ARG A 180 -7.35 39.16 -18.91
N ASP A 181 -7.93 38.37 -19.80
CA ASP A 181 -8.43 38.86 -21.07
C ASP A 181 -9.74 39.65 -20.87
N VAL A 182 -10.61 39.19 -19.97
CA VAL A 182 -11.82 39.91 -19.54
C VAL A 182 -11.44 41.26 -18.92
N LEU A 183 -10.47 41.27 -18.01
CA LEU A 183 -9.99 42.51 -17.39
C LEU A 183 -9.30 43.46 -18.37
N ARG A 184 -8.58 42.97 -19.37
CA ARG A 184 -7.96 43.77 -20.46
C ARG A 184 -9.03 44.41 -21.36
N ARG A 185 -10.09 43.64 -21.66
CA ARG A 185 -11.24 44.17 -22.44
C ARG A 185 -11.87 45.37 -21.73
N CYS A 186 -12.00 45.27 -20.38
CA CYS A 186 -12.57 46.37 -19.56
C CYS A 186 -11.57 47.50 -19.28
N GLY A 187 -10.27 47.24 -19.41
CA GLY A 187 -9.22 48.21 -19.18
C GLY A 187 -9.06 48.63 -17.73
N ILE A 188 -8.01 48.15 -17.07
CA ILE A 188 -7.72 48.53 -15.68
C ILE A 188 -7.08 49.91 -15.63
N LYS A 189 -7.58 50.79 -14.76
CA LYS A 189 -7.00 52.14 -14.54
C LYS A 189 -5.57 52.05 -14.03
N LYS A 190 -4.66 52.68 -14.74
CA LYS A 190 -3.24 52.72 -14.39
C LYS A 190 -2.94 53.86 -13.36
N GLY A 191 -2.06 53.61 -12.41
CA GLY A 191 -1.63 54.61 -11.42
C GLY A 191 -1.11 53.92 -10.13
N ARG A 192 -0.16 54.52 -9.44
CA ARG A 192 0.51 53.97 -8.25
C ARG A 192 -0.44 53.67 -7.06
N ARG A 193 -1.67 54.24 -7.04
CA ARG A 193 -2.68 54.04 -5.98
C ARG A 193 -4.04 53.64 -6.52
N ALA A 194 -4.22 53.33 -7.81
CA ALA A 194 -5.54 53.22 -8.39
C ALA A 194 -6.13 51.82 -8.23
N ALA A 195 -5.57 50.82 -8.83
CA ALA A 195 -6.14 49.48 -8.88
C ALA A 195 -5.13 48.46 -8.37
N LEU A 196 -5.32 47.96 -7.15
CA LEU A 196 -4.41 47.02 -6.50
C LEU A 196 -5.01 45.63 -6.34
N HIS A 197 -6.35 45.52 -6.29
CA HIS A 197 -7.04 44.29 -6.03
C HIS A 197 -8.16 44.03 -7.04
N VAL A 198 -8.49 42.76 -7.24
CA VAL A 198 -9.63 42.27 -8.01
C VAL A 198 -10.51 41.46 -7.07
N CYS A 199 -11.68 42.00 -6.75
CA CYS A 199 -12.68 41.40 -5.86
C CYS A 199 -13.68 40.61 -6.68
N PHE A 200 -14.01 39.41 -6.21
CA PHE A 200 -15.04 38.52 -6.78
C PHE A 200 -16.22 38.45 -5.82
N VAL A 201 -17.45 38.48 -6.34
CA VAL A 201 -18.69 38.36 -5.57
C VAL A 201 -19.61 37.33 -6.22
N GLY A 202 -20.03 36.34 -5.41
CA GLY A 202 -20.98 35.30 -5.82
C GLY A 202 -22.42 35.68 -5.62
N ALA A 203 -23.34 34.80 -6.03
CA ALA A 203 -24.78 34.98 -5.89
C ALA A 203 -25.37 34.41 -4.60
N GLU A 204 -24.68 33.50 -3.93
CA GLU A 204 -25.23 32.78 -2.75
C GLU A 204 -25.57 33.74 -1.61
N ASP A 205 -26.71 33.49 -0.97
CA ASP A 205 -27.13 34.21 0.22
C ASP A 205 -26.50 33.60 1.47
N LEU A 206 -25.80 34.41 2.26
CA LEU A 206 -25.08 33.92 3.43
C LEU A 206 -25.98 33.98 4.68
N PRO A 207 -26.08 32.87 5.46
CA PRO A 207 -26.80 32.91 6.72
C PRO A 207 -26.12 33.84 7.72
N GLY A 208 -26.88 34.66 8.42
CA GLY A 208 -26.42 35.56 9.51
C GLY A 208 -25.85 36.92 9.05
N GLY A 209 -25.78 37.20 7.75
CA GLY A 209 -25.19 38.44 7.22
C GLY A 209 -26.13 39.63 7.06
N GLY A 210 -27.31 39.67 7.74
CA GLY A 210 -28.32 40.74 7.59
C GLY A 210 -28.70 40.88 6.12
N GLY A 211 -29.86 40.42 5.71
CA GLY A 211 -30.46 40.32 4.36
C GLY A 211 -29.61 40.87 3.21
N GLY A 212 -28.94 39.97 2.46
CA GLY A 212 -28.23 40.33 1.23
C GLY A 212 -26.69 40.21 1.28
N ALA A 213 -26.08 39.67 2.37
CA ALA A 213 -24.65 39.40 2.40
C ALA A 213 -24.31 38.27 1.42
N LYS A 214 -23.36 38.51 0.51
CA LYS A 214 -22.90 37.56 -0.49
C LYS A 214 -21.49 37.06 -0.15
N TYR A 215 -21.12 35.86 -0.62
CA TYR A 215 -19.73 35.40 -0.53
C TYR A 215 -18.83 36.22 -1.45
N GLY A 216 -17.70 36.66 -0.93
CA GLY A 216 -16.72 37.43 -1.70
C GLY A 216 -15.30 37.29 -1.17
N THR A 217 -14.35 37.47 -2.09
CA THR A 217 -12.91 37.47 -1.78
C THR A 217 -12.19 38.28 -2.83
N SER A 218 -10.88 38.50 -2.67
CA SER A 218 -10.06 39.20 -3.65
C SER A 218 -8.69 38.54 -3.84
N VAL A 219 -8.09 38.81 -4.99
CA VAL A 219 -6.67 38.58 -5.27
C VAL A 219 -6.02 39.88 -5.68
N THR A 220 -4.69 39.96 -5.65
CA THR A 220 -4.00 41.15 -6.14
C THR A 220 -4.17 41.28 -7.66
N ARG A 221 -4.17 42.52 -8.14
CA ARG A 221 -4.20 42.81 -9.60
C ARG A 221 -3.04 42.12 -10.33
N GLU A 222 -1.88 42.04 -9.71
CA GLU A 222 -0.71 41.37 -10.31
C GLU A 222 -1.01 39.92 -10.61
N TRP A 223 -1.63 39.19 -9.66
CA TRP A 223 -2.04 37.81 -9.86
C TRP A 223 -3.11 37.69 -10.96
N ALA A 224 -4.12 38.56 -10.91
CA ALA A 224 -5.22 38.54 -11.88
C ALA A 224 -4.78 38.79 -13.32
N LEU A 225 -3.67 39.49 -13.52
CA LEU A 225 -3.11 39.82 -14.84
C LEU A 225 -1.92 38.92 -15.25
N ASP A 226 -1.39 38.11 -14.34
CA ASP A 226 -0.26 37.22 -14.63
C ASP A 226 -0.71 36.03 -15.50
N PRO A 227 -0.18 35.94 -16.73
CA PRO A 227 -0.53 34.88 -17.65
C PRO A 227 -0.08 33.50 -17.17
N SER A 228 0.94 33.45 -16.31
CA SER A 228 1.48 32.18 -15.79
C SER A 228 0.56 31.51 -14.76
N ARG A 229 -0.41 32.22 -14.21
CA ARG A 229 -1.32 31.71 -13.17
C ARG A 229 -2.60 31.06 -13.70
N ASP A 230 -2.86 31.14 -14.99
CA ASP A 230 -4.03 30.50 -15.66
C ASP A 230 -5.40 30.76 -15.00
N ILE A 231 -5.56 31.90 -14.33
CA ILE A 231 -6.82 32.25 -13.67
C ILE A 231 -7.93 32.38 -14.73
N MET A 232 -9.06 31.69 -14.51
CA MET A 232 -10.16 31.67 -15.45
C MET A 232 -11.54 31.85 -14.82
N LEU A 233 -12.49 32.28 -15.63
CA LEU A 233 -13.93 32.24 -15.38
C LEU A 233 -14.46 30.97 -16.03
N ALA A 234 -14.52 29.88 -15.25
CA ALA A 234 -14.90 28.57 -15.76
C ALA A 234 -16.41 28.43 -15.87
N TYR A 235 -16.88 27.93 -17.00
CA TYR A 235 -18.27 27.63 -17.30
C TYR A 235 -18.54 26.17 -17.66
N ALA A 236 -17.49 25.36 -17.82
CA ALA A 236 -17.59 23.92 -17.98
C ALA A 236 -16.59 23.19 -17.08
N GLN A 237 -16.96 21.96 -16.71
CA GLN A 237 -16.19 21.03 -15.88
C GLN A 237 -16.27 19.64 -16.49
N ASN A 238 -15.11 19.03 -16.80
CA ASN A 238 -15.03 17.71 -17.43
C ASN A 238 -15.86 17.61 -18.72
N GLY A 239 -15.82 18.64 -19.57
CA GLY A 239 -16.54 18.70 -20.84
C GLY A 239 -18.02 19.11 -20.77
N GLU A 240 -18.62 19.09 -19.57
CA GLU A 240 -20.04 19.37 -19.34
C GLU A 240 -20.24 20.72 -18.64
N PRO A 241 -21.43 21.32 -18.70
CA PRO A 241 -21.77 22.48 -17.87
C PRO A 241 -21.55 22.22 -16.40
N LEU A 242 -21.22 23.25 -15.62
CA LEU A 242 -21.04 23.11 -14.18
C LEU A 242 -22.30 22.55 -13.51
N LEU A 243 -22.11 21.65 -12.53
CA LEU A 243 -23.20 21.24 -11.65
C LEU A 243 -23.65 22.42 -10.76
N PRO A 244 -24.90 22.42 -10.27
CA PRO A 244 -25.40 23.47 -9.39
C PRO A 244 -24.50 23.75 -8.19
N ASP A 245 -24.10 22.72 -7.46
CA ASP A 245 -23.18 22.81 -6.31
C ASP A 245 -21.76 23.27 -6.68
N HIS A 246 -21.38 23.16 -7.94
CA HIS A 246 -20.05 23.53 -8.44
C HIS A 246 -19.98 24.96 -8.98
N GLY A 247 -21.12 25.68 -8.97
CA GLY A 247 -21.15 27.10 -9.30
C GLY A 247 -21.75 27.46 -10.66
N PHE A 248 -22.67 26.62 -11.20
CA PHE A 248 -23.37 26.91 -12.44
C PHE A 248 -24.02 28.31 -12.41
N PRO A 249 -23.91 29.14 -13.48
CA PRO A 249 -23.32 28.83 -14.77
C PRO A 249 -21.84 29.21 -14.87
N VAL A 250 -21.26 29.95 -13.93
CA VAL A 250 -19.84 30.39 -13.98
C VAL A 250 -19.24 30.56 -12.60
N ARG A 251 -17.98 30.17 -12.47
CA ARG A 251 -17.17 30.32 -11.29
C ARG A 251 -15.74 30.79 -11.58
N VAL A 252 -15.06 31.28 -10.57
CA VAL A 252 -13.63 31.57 -10.65
C VAL A 252 -12.82 30.31 -10.35
N ILE A 253 -11.80 30.02 -11.17
CA ILE A 253 -10.75 29.03 -10.92
C ILE A 253 -9.42 29.76 -10.81
N ILE A 254 -8.71 29.53 -9.72
CA ILE A 254 -7.38 30.11 -9.42
C ILE A 254 -6.42 28.96 -9.10
N PRO A 255 -5.75 28.40 -10.12
CA PRO A 255 -4.92 27.22 -9.94
C PRO A 255 -3.84 27.39 -8.86
N GLY A 256 -3.60 26.33 -8.09
CA GLY A 256 -2.60 26.31 -7.00
C GLY A 256 -2.97 27.08 -5.75
N CYS A 257 -4.20 27.64 -5.68
CA CYS A 257 -4.73 28.35 -4.53
C CYS A 257 -5.75 27.52 -3.74
N ILE A 258 -6.04 27.93 -2.51
CA ILE A 258 -7.10 27.33 -1.71
C ILE A 258 -8.48 27.52 -2.37
N GLY A 259 -9.38 26.55 -2.23
CA GLY A 259 -10.72 26.61 -2.78
C GLY A 259 -11.54 27.83 -2.34
N GLY A 260 -11.27 28.40 -1.17
CA GLY A 260 -11.92 29.61 -0.66
C GLY A 260 -11.68 30.87 -1.50
N ARG A 261 -10.68 30.88 -2.38
CA ARG A 261 -10.46 31.99 -3.35
C ARG A 261 -11.26 31.84 -4.62
N MET A 262 -11.84 30.68 -4.90
CA MET A 262 -12.52 30.31 -6.14
C MET A 262 -14.03 30.47 -6.03
N VAL A 263 -14.49 31.73 -6.08
CA VAL A 263 -15.90 32.10 -5.91
C VAL A 263 -16.78 31.37 -6.93
N LYS A 264 -17.81 30.69 -6.44
CA LYS A 264 -18.88 30.06 -7.22
C LYS A 264 -20.00 31.02 -7.54
N TRP A 265 -20.83 30.72 -8.55
CA TRP A 265 -21.97 31.55 -8.95
C TRP A 265 -21.57 33.01 -9.11
N LEU A 266 -20.51 33.27 -9.85
CA LEU A 266 -19.92 34.59 -10.01
C LEU A 266 -20.89 35.58 -10.64
N THR A 267 -21.14 36.72 -9.98
CA THR A 267 -22.00 37.79 -10.50
C THR A 267 -21.24 39.10 -10.74
N ARG A 268 -20.20 39.38 -9.94
CA ARG A 268 -19.45 40.64 -10.07
C ARG A 268 -17.98 40.47 -9.90
N ILE A 269 -17.21 41.19 -10.69
CA ILE A 269 -15.78 41.41 -10.58
C ILE A 269 -15.58 42.91 -10.37
N VAL A 270 -15.04 43.30 -9.20
CA VAL A 270 -14.86 44.70 -8.86
C VAL A 270 -13.38 44.99 -8.68
N VAL A 271 -12.83 45.88 -9.49
CA VAL A 271 -11.43 46.32 -9.38
C VAL A 271 -11.33 47.44 -8.36
N THR A 272 -10.51 47.30 -7.32
CA THR A 272 -10.47 48.20 -6.17
C THR A 272 -9.04 48.58 -5.78
N ALA A 273 -8.91 49.61 -4.94
CA ALA A 273 -7.62 50.01 -4.34
C ALA A 273 -7.26 49.19 -3.09
N ALA A 274 -8.25 48.58 -2.42
CA ALA A 274 -8.10 47.76 -1.24
C ALA A 274 -8.58 46.35 -1.50
N GLU A 275 -8.15 45.36 -0.68
CA GLU A 275 -8.69 44.03 -0.69
C GLU A 275 -10.20 44.00 -0.34
N SER A 276 -10.85 42.87 -0.61
CA SER A 276 -12.27 42.68 -0.30
C SER A 276 -12.54 42.88 1.18
N ASP A 277 -13.55 43.66 1.49
CA ASP A 277 -14.09 43.88 2.87
C ASP A 277 -15.02 42.76 3.34
N ASN A 278 -15.19 41.73 2.55
CA ASN A 278 -16.11 40.64 2.85
C ASN A 278 -15.68 39.85 4.11
N TYR A 279 -16.67 39.52 4.94
CA TYR A 279 -16.45 38.75 6.18
C TYR A 279 -15.59 37.49 5.95
N TYR A 280 -15.91 36.69 4.89
CA TYR A 280 -15.20 35.45 4.59
C TYR A 280 -13.77 35.68 4.04
N HIS A 281 -13.49 36.85 3.48
CA HIS A 281 -12.14 37.23 3.11
C HIS A 281 -11.25 37.40 4.33
N PHE A 282 -11.77 37.99 5.40
CA PHE A 282 -11.03 38.24 6.64
C PHE A 282 -11.16 37.10 7.64
N LYS A 283 -12.36 36.69 8.02
CA LYS A 283 -12.57 35.77 9.16
C LYS A 283 -12.57 34.29 8.78
N ASP A 284 -12.52 33.90 7.49
CA ASP A 284 -12.50 32.51 7.07
C ASP A 284 -11.20 32.08 6.36
N ASN A 285 -10.35 32.99 5.95
CA ASN A 285 -9.16 32.67 5.15
C ASN A 285 -7.87 33.17 5.83
N ARG A 286 -7.70 32.84 7.10
CA ARG A 286 -6.51 33.15 7.93
C ARG A 286 -5.97 31.90 8.62
N VAL A 287 -4.68 31.75 8.71
CA VAL A 287 -4.03 30.81 9.62
C VAL A 287 -3.34 31.55 10.71
N LEU A 288 -3.98 31.59 11.88
CA LEU A 288 -3.46 32.29 13.06
C LEU A 288 -2.49 31.39 13.84
N PRO A 289 -1.55 31.96 14.60
CA PRO A 289 -0.66 31.18 15.46
C PRO A 289 -1.43 30.30 16.45
N SER A 290 -0.86 29.18 16.86
CA SER A 290 -1.53 28.15 17.68
C SER A 290 -1.97 28.63 19.07
N HIS A 291 -1.39 29.70 19.60
CA HIS A 291 -1.78 30.30 20.88
C HIS A 291 -2.98 31.24 20.74
N VAL A 292 -3.36 31.65 19.53
CA VAL A 292 -4.46 32.59 19.29
C VAL A 292 -5.78 31.81 19.26
N ASP A 293 -6.64 32.05 20.22
CA ASP A 293 -8.02 31.59 20.26
C ASP A 293 -8.99 32.66 19.71
N ALA A 294 -10.29 32.38 19.77
CA ALA A 294 -11.31 33.27 19.19
C ALA A 294 -11.37 34.63 19.90
N GLU A 295 -11.27 34.63 21.24
CA GLU A 295 -11.31 35.84 22.04
C GLU A 295 -10.11 36.74 21.77
N LEU A 296 -8.92 36.17 21.73
CA LEU A 296 -7.70 36.90 21.41
C LEU A 296 -7.71 37.40 19.97
N ALA A 297 -8.23 36.59 19.04
CA ALA A 297 -8.33 36.98 17.63
C ALA A 297 -9.24 38.19 17.42
N ASP A 298 -10.34 38.27 18.14
CA ASP A 298 -11.25 39.41 18.05
C ASP A 298 -10.72 40.62 18.84
N SER A 299 -10.25 40.45 20.09
CA SER A 299 -9.80 41.57 20.93
C SER A 299 -8.56 42.25 20.40
N GLN A 300 -7.65 41.54 19.75
CA GLN A 300 -6.41 42.11 19.21
C GLN A 300 -6.42 42.26 17.67
N ALA A 301 -7.58 42.12 17.04
CA ALA A 301 -7.80 42.26 15.60
C ALA A 301 -6.86 41.41 14.72
N TRP A 302 -6.56 40.19 15.15
CA TRP A 302 -5.69 39.24 14.42
C TRP A 302 -6.22 38.92 13.02
N TRP A 303 -7.54 38.95 12.85
CA TRP A 303 -8.18 38.70 11.56
C TRP A 303 -7.76 39.68 10.46
N TYR A 304 -7.32 40.88 10.83
CA TYR A 304 -7.01 41.96 9.89
C TYR A 304 -5.51 42.11 9.64
N LYS A 305 -4.68 41.23 10.24
CA LYS A 305 -3.23 41.23 10.02
C LYS A 305 -2.92 40.53 8.70
N PRO A 306 -2.30 41.20 7.70
CA PRO A 306 -2.15 40.66 6.34
C PRO A 306 -1.20 39.48 6.27
N GLU A 307 -0.27 39.32 7.20
CA GLU A 307 0.70 38.23 7.26
C GLU A 307 0.09 36.86 7.50
N TYR A 308 -1.15 36.77 7.98
CA TYR A 308 -1.83 35.53 8.25
C TYR A 308 -2.84 35.10 7.17
N ILE A 309 -2.93 35.90 6.08
CA ILE A 309 -3.79 35.55 4.95
C ILE A 309 -3.25 34.33 4.22
N ILE A 310 -4.11 33.40 3.87
CA ILE A 310 -3.77 32.24 3.04
C ILE A 310 -4.30 32.40 1.62
N ASN A 311 -3.44 32.15 0.67
CA ASN A 311 -3.75 32.19 -0.73
C ASN A 311 -3.35 30.88 -1.41
N GLU A 312 -2.07 30.54 -1.43
CA GLU A 312 -1.54 29.33 -2.06
C GLU A 312 -1.71 28.11 -1.14
N LEU A 313 -1.87 26.95 -1.72
CA LEU A 313 -1.82 25.69 -1.01
C LEU A 313 -0.40 25.43 -0.47
N ASN A 314 -0.30 24.66 0.60
CA ASN A 314 0.97 24.11 1.08
C ASN A 314 1.21 22.70 0.51
N THR A 315 2.44 22.21 0.66
CA THR A 315 2.81 20.84 0.30
C THR A 315 2.13 19.86 1.25
N ASN A 316 1.46 18.85 0.70
CA ASN A 316 0.69 17.87 1.47
C ASN A 316 0.72 16.50 0.79
N SER A 317 0.57 15.44 1.57
CA SER A 317 0.44 14.07 1.08
C SER A 317 -0.43 13.22 2.01
N VAL A 318 -1.04 12.17 1.47
CA VAL A 318 -1.94 11.25 2.16
C VAL A 318 -1.66 9.83 1.70
N ILE A 319 -1.73 8.87 2.63
CA ILE A 319 -1.75 7.44 2.34
C ILE A 319 -3.20 7.05 2.02
N THR A 320 -3.42 6.41 0.89
CA THR A 320 -4.75 5.94 0.45
C THR A 320 -4.83 4.42 0.38
N THR A 321 -3.69 3.76 0.22
CA THR A 321 -3.51 2.32 0.35
C THR A 321 -2.28 2.11 1.26
N PRO A 322 -2.44 1.42 2.42
CA PRO A 322 -3.65 0.74 2.89
C PRO A 322 -4.80 1.71 3.23
N GLY A 323 -6.02 1.23 2.99
CA GLY A 323 -7.25 1.92 3.40
C GLY A 323 -7.49 1.83 4.92
N HIS A 324 -8.45 2.63 5.42
CA HIS A 324 -8.88 2.52 6.81
C HIS A 324 -9.58 1.17 7.06
N ASP A 325 -9.22 0.51 8.15
CA ASP A 325 -9.67 -0.85 8.52
C ASP A 325 -9.35 -1.93 7.46
N GLU A 326 -8.50 -1.63 6.49
CA GLU A 326 -7.97 -2.65 5.60
C GLU A 326 -7.19 -3.69 6.40
N ILE A 327 -7.46 -4.96 6.14
CA ILE A 327 -6.77 -6.07 6.79
C ILE A 327 -5.84 -6.74 5.78
N LEU A 328 -4.55 -6.74 6.09
CA LEU A 328 -3.54 -7.49 5.37
C LEU A 328 -3.28 -8.80 6.11
N PRO A 329 -3.76 -9.96 5.60
CA PRO A 329 -3.48 -11.24 6.22
C PRO A 329 -1.99 -11.54 6.19
N ILE A 330 -1.44 -12.03 7.31
CA ILE A 330 -0.05 -12.47 7.41
C ILE A 330 0.01 -13.98 7.26
N ASN A 331 0.49 -14.44 6.13
CA ASN A 331 0.65 -15.85 5.81
C ASN A 331 1.81 -16.04 4.84
N SER A 332 2.16 -17.27 4.53
CA SER A 332 3.27 -17.61 3.64
C SER A 332 3.20 -16.98 2.24
N PHE A 333 2.02 -16.55 1.82
CA PHE A 333 1.84 -15.88 0.51
C PHE A 333 2.07 -14.39 0.58
N THR A 334 1.51 -13.75 1.59
CA THR A 334 1.63 -12.30 1.75
C THR A 334 3.03 -11.89 2.17
N THR A 335 3.70 -12.70 3.00
CA THR A 335 5.06 -12.44 3.46
C THR A 335 6.16 -12.64 2.39
N GLN A 336 5.81 -13.27 1.27
CA GLN A 336 6.73 -13.43 0.13
C GLN A 336 6.56 -12.37 -0.95
N ARG A 337 5.71 -11.38 -0.72
CA ARG A 337 5.39 -10.31 -1.67
C ARG A 337 5.55 -8.96 -1.01
N ALA A 338 5.99 -8.01 -1.80
CA ALA A 338 5.87 -6.63 -1.42
C ALA A 338 4.39 -6.21 -1.40
N TYR A 339 4.03 -5.42 -0.42
CA TYR A 339 2.76 -4.73 -0.35
C TYR A 339 2.94 -3.33 -0.95
N THR A 340 2.20 -3.03 -2.01
CA THR A 340 2.28 -1.72 -2.66
C THR A 340 1.45 -0.70 -1.90
N MET A 341 2.10 0.21 -1.19
CA MET A 341 1.46 1.38 -0.61
C MET A 341 1.28 2.46 -1.67
N LYS A 342 0.17 3.21 -1.58
CA LYS A 342 -0.17 4.26 -2.54
C LYS A 342 -0.76 5.47 -1.84
N GLY A 343 -0.69 6.60 -2.53
CA GLY A 343 -1.35 7.81 -2.10
C GLY A 343 -1.27 8.94 -3.11
N TYR A 344 -1.70 10.11 -2.67
CA TYR A 344 -1.59 11.33 -3.46
C TYR A 344 -0.73 12.37 -2.75
N ALA A 345 -0.21 13.32 -3.52
CA ALA A 345 0.45 14.51 -3.01
C ALA A 345 0.15 15.73 -3.89
N TYR A 346 0.16 16.92 -3.32
CA TYR A 346 0.00 18.17 -4.04
C TYR A 346 0.83 19.29 -3.41
N ALA A 347 1.07 20.36 -4.20
CA ALA A 347 1.69 21.59 -3.75
C ALA A 347 0.92 22.80 -4.27
N GLY A 348 1.22 23.99 -3.73
CA GLY A 348 0.60 25.24 -4.12
C GLY A 348 1.47 26.11 -5.01
N GLY A 349 0.86 27.17 -5.54
CA GLY A 349 1.59 28.22 -6.30
C GLY A 349 2.20 27.74 -7.61
N GLY A 350 1.77 26.59 -8.14
CA GLY A 350 2.28 25.99 -9.37
C GLY A 350 3.62 25.27 -9.21
N LYS A 351 3.95 24.83 -7.99
CA LYS A 351 5.17 24.07 -7.71
C LYS A 351 4.94 22.59 -7.96
N LYS A 352 5.91 21.93 -8.60
CA LYS A 352 5.92 20.48 -8.79
C LYS A 352 6.23 19.77 -7.48
N ILE A 353 5.54 18.64 -7.19
CA ILE A 353 6.01 17.67 -6.21
C ILE A 353 7.20 16.92 -6.83
N ILE A 354 8.36 16.98 -6.17
CA ILE A 354 9.60 16.38 -6.68
C ILE A 354 9.99 15.10 -5.97
N ARG A 355 9.45 14.88 -4.76
CA ARG A 355 9.77 13.73 -3.94
C ARG A 355 8.66 13.43 -2.96
N VAL A 356 8.34 12.16 -2.81
CA VAL A 356 7.51 11.63 -1.73
C VAL A 356 8.27 10.51 -1.05
N GLU A 357 8.24 10.48 0.25
CA GLU A 357 8.96 9.51 1.07
C GLU A 357 8.03 8.89 2.11
N VAL A 358 8.19 7.60 2.34
CA VAL A 358 7.47 6.84 3.36
C VAL A 358 8.44 6.33 4.41
N THR A 359 8.04 6.43 5.67
CA THR A 359 8.76 5.86 6.81
C THR A 359 7.90 4.84 7.53
N LEU A 360 8.52 3.80 8.07
CA LEU A 360 7.87 2.78 8.89
C LEU A 360 8.41 2.75 10.33
N ASP A 361 9.41 3.56 10.65
CA ASP A 361 10.16 3.61 11.91
C ASP A 361 10.08 4.96 12.63
N GLY A 362 9.03 5.74 12.33
CA GLY A 362 8.79 7.03 12.98
C GLY A 362 9.65 8.16 12.42
N GLY A 363 10.30 7.97 11.27
CA GLY A 363 11.09 9.01 10.58
C GLY A 363 12.60 8.85 10.70
N GLU A 364 13.09 7.75 11.27
CA GLU A 364 14.52 7.45 11.33
C GLU A 364 15.06 7.14 9.92
N THR A 365 14.34 6.33 9.16
CA THR A 365 14.66 6.03 7.75
C THR A 365 13.50 6.36 6.82
N TRP A 366 13.82 6.70 5.57
CA TRP A 366 12.84 7.10 4.57
C TRP A 366 13.06 6.34 3.27
N MET A 367 12.00 5.76 2.75
CA MET A 367 11.95 5.10 1.45
C MET A 367 11.42 6.06 0.41
N LEU A 368 12.15 6.21 -0.70
CA LEU A 368 11.71 7.03 -1.82
C LEU A 368 10.58 6.34 -2.59
N CYS A 369 9.49 7.09 -2.84
CA CYS A 369 8.37 6.60 -3.63
C CYS A 369 8.55 6.89 -5.12
N THR A 370 7.97 6.04 -5.96
CA THR A 370 7.77 6.31 -7.38
C THR A 370 6.64 7.32 -7.53
N LEU A 371 6.84 8.36 -8.35
CA LEU A 371 5.85 9.39 -8.64
C LEU A 371 5.22 9.15 -10.01
N ASP A 372 3.90 9.28 -10.07
CA ASP A 372 3.11 9.37 -11.29
C ASP A 372 2.52 10.78 -11.38
N ILE A 373 2.98 11.56 -12.36
CA ILE A 373 2.62 12.96 -12.58
C ILE A 373 2.03 13.07 -14.00
N PRO A 374 0.70 12.89 -14.14
CA PRO A 374 0.06 12.90 -15.47
C PRO A 374 0.04 14.28 -16.14
N GLU A 375 0.15 15.35 -15.34
CA GLU A 375 0.17 16.72 -15.83
C GLU A 375 1.57 17.09 -16.35
N LYS A 376 1.61 17.79 -17.51
CA LYS A 376 2.78 18.54 -17.97
C LYS A 376 2.73 19.97 -17.45
N PRO A 377 3.90 20.64 -17.29
CA PRO A 377 3.89 22.05 -16.90
C PRO A 377 3.29 22.91 -18.01
N ASN A 378 2.63 23.99 -17.61
CA ASN A 378 2.28 25.02 -18.57
C ASN A 378 3.57 25.68 -19.16
N LYS A 379 3.46 26.49 -20.20
CA LYS A 379 4.59 27.16 -20.84
C LYS A 379 5.47 28.05 -19.92
N TYR A 380 5.04 28.24 -18.68
CA TYR A 380 5.79 28.95 -17.65
C TYR A 380 6.39 28.01 -16.58
N GLY A 381 6.36 26.70 -16.81
CA GLY A 381 6.89 25.69 -15.89
C GLY A 381 6.04 25.45 -14.65
N ARG A 382 4.74 25.76 -14.66
CA ARG A 382 3.84 25.59 -13.52
C ARG A 382 3.00 24.34 -13.62
N TYR A 383 2.73 23.73 -12.46
CA TYR A 383 1.92 22.53 -12.27
C TYR A 383 0.70 22.84 -11.41
N TRP A 384 -0.48 22.39 -11.81
CA TRP A 384 -1.74 22.72 -11.16
C TRP A 384 -2.48 21.54 -10.54
N CYS A 385 -1.94 20.34 -10.73
CA CYS A 385 -2.60 19.11 -10.30
C CYS A 385 -1.83 18.37 -9.22
N TRP A 386 -2.54 17.47 -8.54
CA TRP A 386 -1.94 16.48 -7.69
C TRP A 386 -1.13 15.46 -8.49
N CYS A 387 -0.29 14.72 -7.80
CA CYS A 387 0.37 13.53 -8.33
C CYS A 387 0.05 12.33 -7.45
N PHE A 388 0.25 11.15 -8.00
CA PHE A 388 0.18 9.91 -7.25
C PHE A 388 1.56 9.39 -6.93
N TRP A 389 1.64 8.63 -5.86
CA TRP A 389 2.87 7.99 -5.46
C TRP A 389 2.62 6.54 -5.07
N SER A 390 3.61 5.70 -5.25
CA SER A 390 3.60 4.31 -4.83
C SER A 390 4.98 3.88 -4.34
N VAL A 391 4.98 2.93 -3.40
CA VAL A 391 6.19 2.29 -2.90
C VAL A 391 5.87 0.85 -2.51
N ASP A 392 6.75 -0.06 -2.89
CA ASP A 392 6.66 -1.46 -2.51
C ASP A 392 7.38 -1.67 -1.18
N VAL A 393 6.67 -2.24 -0.20
CA VAL A 393 7.15 -2.49 1.16
C VAL A 393 7.04 -3.97 1.47
N GLU A 394 8.08 -4.54 2.02
CA GLU A 394 8.03 -5.94 2.47
C GLU A 394 6.99 -6.09 3.60
N VAL A 395 6.13 -7.11 3.51
CA VAL A 395 5.07 -7.33 4.51
C VAL A 395 5.63 -7.57 5.92
N LEU A 396 6.82 -8.16 6.01
CA LEU A 396 7.50 -8.37 7.29
C LEU A 396 7.98 -7.05 7.91
N ASP A 397 8.31 -6.06 7.08
CA ASP A 397 8.64 -4.72 7.56
C ASP A 397 7.41 -4.01 8.13
N LEU A 398 6.25 -4.20 7.49
CA LEU A 398 4.97 -3.72 8.02
C LEU A 398 4.58 -4.41 9.33
N LEU A 399 4.91 -5.68 9.51
CA LEU A 399 4.66 -6.40 10.76
C LEU A 399 5.46 -5.81 11.93
N GLY A 400 6.66 -5.28 11.67
CA GLY A 400 7.49 -4.59 12.67
C GLY A 400 7.09 -3.13 12.92
N ALA A 401 6.34 -2.52 12.00
CA ALA A 401 5.97 -1.13 12.09
C ALA A 401 4.80 -0.90 13.06
N LYS A 402 4.90 0.13 13.92
CA LYS A 402 3.79 0.61 14.76
C LYS A 402 2.92 1.63 14.03
N GLU A 403 3.54 2.35 13.11
CA GLU A 403 2.90 3.32 12.23
C GLU A 403 3.67 3.45 10.92
N VAL A 404 2.97 3.79 9.87
CA VAL A 404 3.55 4.24 8.61
C VAL A 404 3.22 5.71 8.43
N ALA A 405 4.19 6.50 7.96
CA ALA A 405 3.97 7.91 7.69
C ALA A 405 4.50 8.31 6.32
N VAL A 406 3.88 9.32 5.73
CA VAL A 406 4.28 9.87 4.44
C VAL A 406 4.54 11.35 4.56
N ARG A 407 5.54 11.85 3.81
CA ARG A 407 5.82 13.26 3.57
C ARG A 407 6.17 13.52 2.11
N ALA A 408 5.84 14.71 1.63
CA ALA A 408 6.18 15.19 0.29
C ALA A 408 7.12 16.40 0.35
N TRP A 409 7.83 16.62 -0.77
CA TRP A 409 8.69 17.77 -1.02
C TRP A 409 8.29 18.42 -2.33
N ASP A 410 8.18 19.73 -2.32
CA ASP A 410 7.92 20.50 -3.54
C ASP A 410 9.22 21.02 -4.19
N GLN A 411 9.10 21.58 -5.35
CA GLN A 411 10.19 22.16 -6.14
C GLN A 411 10.97 23.27 -5.42
N ALA A 412 10.36 23.94 -4.45
CA ALA A 412 11.00 24.97 -3.63
C ALA A 412 11.63 24.40 -2.34
N GLN A 413 11.71 23.04 -2.23
CA GLN A 413 12.23 22.34 -1.06
C GLN A 413 11.36 22.50 0.21
N ASN A 414 10.08 22.91 0.07
CA ASN A 414 9.17 22.86 1.19
C ASN A 414 8.74 21.42 1.45
N THR A 415 8.63 21.07 2.74
CA THR A 415 8.17 19.76 3.18
C THR A 415 7.14 19.88 4.29
N GLN A 416 6.57 18.76 4.68
CA GLN A 416 5.57 18.63 5.71
C GLN A 416 6.20 18.51 7.11
N PRO A 417 5.69 19.20 8.13
CA PRO A 417 6.14 19.03 9.51
C PRO A 417 5.70 17.65 10.06
N GLU A 418 6.53 17.08 10.92
CA GLU A 418 6.20 15.83 11.61
C GLU A 418 4.94 15.94 12.48
N LYS A 419 4.87 17.04 13.25
CA LYS A 419 3.83 17.25 14.26
C LYS A 419 2.74 18.19 13.75
N LEU A 420 1.51 17.85 14.11
CA LEU A 420 0.36 18.71 13.84
C LEU A 420 0.50 20.06 14.52
N ILE A 421 0.33 21.14 13.74
CA ILE A 421 0.27 22.51 14.23
C ILE A 421 -1.18 22.96 14.23
N TRP A 422 -1.75 23.10 15.43
CA TRP A 422 -3.15 23.51 15.58
C TRP A 422 -3.31 25.00 15.27
N ASN A 423 -4.42 25.37 14.64
CA ASN A 423 -4.83 26.78 14.49
C ASN A 423 -6.36 26.89 14.64
N LEU A 424 -6.82 28.10 14.99
CA LEU A 424 -8.23 28.39 15.33
C LEU A 424 -9.23 27.94 14.23
N MET A 425 -8.89 28.14 12.97
CA MET A 425 -9.75 27.79 11.84
C MET A 425 -9.62 26.33 11.39
N GLY A 426 -8.59 25.63 11.87
CA GLY A 426 -8.31 24.26 11.44
C GLY A 426 -7.99 24.14 9.96
N MET A 427 -7.29 25.13 9.41
CA MET A 427 -6.94 25.19 8.00
C MET A 427 -5.49 24.81 7.75
N MET A 428 -5.19 24.40 6.52
CA MET A 428 -3.84 24.13 6.01
C MET A 428 -3.10 23.06 6.81
N ASN A 429 -3.83 22.07 7.38
CA ASN A 429 -3.20 20.93 8.06
C ASN A 429 -2.39 20.11 7.06
N ASN A 430 -1.09 20.04 7.27
CA ASN A 430 -0.16 19.32 6.41
C ASN A 430 0.90 18.53 7.19
N CYS A 431 0.66 18.19 8.46
CA CYS A 431 1.58 17.29 9.16
C CYS A 431 1.70 15.94 8.42
N TRP A 432 2.74 15.17 8.69
CA TRP A 432 2.87 13.83 8.15
C TRP A 432 1.55 13.08 8.30
N PHE A 433 1.13 12.39 7.26
CA PHE A 433 -0.06 11.55 7.37
C PHE A 433 0.36 10.19 7.93
N LYS A 434 -0.13 9.88 9.13
CA LYS A 434 0.28 8.72 9.91
C LYS A 434 -0.84 7.69 9.98
N VAL A 435 -0.57 6.48 9.53
CA VAL A 435 -1.47 5.33 9.63
C VAL A 435 -0.90 4.36 10.67
N LYS A 436 -1.68 4.01 11.68
CA LYS A 436 -1.27 3.02 12.68
C LYS A 436 -1.40 1.62 12.11
N VAL A 437 -0.42 0.79 12.45
CA VAL A 437 -0.39 -0.62 12.06
C VAL A 437 -0.60 -1.44 13.33
N ASN A 438 -1.71 -2.17 13.38
CA ASN A 438 -2.07 -2.98 14.54
C ASN A 438 -2.19 -4.44 14.13
N VAL A 439 -1.66 -5.34 14.96
CA VAL A 439 -1.86 -6.77 14.75
C VAL A 439 -3.28 -7.14 15.12
N CYS A 440 -3.96 -7.87 14.26
CA CYS A 440 -5.33 -8.34 14.48
C CYS A 440 -5.46 -9.85 14.21
N ARG A 441 -6.58 -10.42 14.65
CA ARG A 441 -6.95 -11.81 14.39
C ARG A 441 -8.31 -11.82 13.67
N PRO A 442 -8.32 -11.69 12.34
CA PRO A 442 -9.57 -11.62 11.56
C PRO A 442 -10.42 -12.90 11.70
N HIS A 443 -9.77 -14.05 11.82
CA HIS A 443 -10.42 -15.35 12.04
C HIS A 443 -9.64 -16.20 13.06
N LYS A 444 -10.27 -17.25 13.60
CA LYS A 444 -9.60 -18.22 14.50
C LYS A 444 -8.38 -18.80 13.78
N ARG A 445 -7.16 -18.51 14.28
CA ARG A 445 -5.83 -18.92 13.81
C ARG A 445 -5.21 -18.08 12.69
N GLU A 446 -5.83 -17.01 12.23
CA GLU A 446 -5.21 -16.08 11.29
C GLU A 446 -4.69 -14.85 12.01
N ILE A 447 -3.51 -14.41 11.62
CA ILE A 447 -2.91 -13.13 12.04
C ILE A 447 -3.01 -12.21 10.84
N GLY A 448 -3.35 -10.96 11.08
CA GLY A 448 -3.37 -9.92 10.08
C GLY A 448 -2.86 -8.60 10.65
N LEU A 449 -2.56 -7.68 9.76
CA LEU A 449 -2.35 -6.27 10.08
C LEU A 449 -3.61 -5.50 9.72
N VAL A 450 -4.12 -4.73 10.63
CA VAL A 450 -5.19 -3.78 10.37
C VAL A 450 -4.62 -2.36 10.38
N PHE A 451 -4.94 -1.59 9.36
CA PHE A 451 -4.44 -0.24 9.16
C PHE A 451 -5.48 0.78 9.61
N GLU A 452 -5.07 1.68 10.50
CA GLU A 452 -5.97 2.66 11.08
C GLU A 452 -5.52 4.07 10.72
N HIS A 453 -6.31 4.74 9.87
CA HIS A 453 -6.10 6.14 9.49
C HIS A 453 -6.26 7.07 10.70
N PRO A 454 -5.73 8.30 10.66
CA PRO A 454 -5.84 9.21 11.80
C PRO A 454 -7.29 9.51 12.18
N THR A 455 -8.15 9.76 11.19
CA THR A 455 -9.56 10.09 11.39
C THR A 455 -10.41 9.62 10.22
N GLN A 456 -11.75 9.52 10.46
CA GLN A 456 -12.74 9.37 9.40
C GLN A 456 -13.55 10.67 9.24
N PRO A 457 -14.07 11.00 8.04
CA PRO A 457 -14.76 12.29 7.79
C PRO A 457 -16.05 12.43 8.61
N ALA A 458 -16.51 13.66 8.75
CA ALA A 458 -17.76 14.02 9.45
C ALA A 458 -17.81 13.45 10.88
N ASN A 459 -18.93 12.84 11.23
CA ASN A 459 -19.14 12.16 12.50
C ASN A 459 -18.94 10.65 12.41
N GLN A 460 -18.35 10.15 11.30
CA GLN A 460 -18.03 8.74 11.18
C GLN A 460 -17.09 8.32 12.32
N THR A 461 -17.36 7.14 12.86
CA THR A 461 -16.54 6.53 13.90
C THR A 461 -15.26 5.96 13.29
N GLY A 462 -14.24 5.76 14.14
CA GLY A 462 -12.97 5.20 13.71
C GLY A 462 -11.84 6.24 13.61
N GLY A 463 -10.64 5.71 13.43
CA GLY A 463 -9.41 6.47 13.41
C GLY A 463 -8.68 6.47 14.74
N TRP A 464 -7.36 6.28 14.68
CA TRP A 464 -6.54 6.14 15.88
C TRP A 464 -6.56 7.39 16.80
N MET A 465 -6.71 8.59 16.25
CA MET A 465 -6.82 9.82 17.05
C MET A 465 -8.13 9.88 17.84
N ALA A 466 -9.23 9.41 17.26
CA ALA A 466 -10.52 9.36 17.95
C ALA A 466 -10.47 8.32 19.10
N ARG A 467 -9.86 7.17 18.86
CA ARG A 467 -9.64 6.13 19.89
C ARG A 467 -8.76 6.63 21.02
N GLN A 468 -7.66 7.30 20.71
CA GLN A 468 -6.77 7.89 21.72
C GLN A 468 -7.50 8.91 22.58
N LYS A 469 -8.26 9.82 21.98
CA LYS A 469 -9.06 10.82 22.69
C LYS A 469 -10.10 10.18 23.62
N HIS A 470 -10.73 9.09 23.16
CA HIS A 470 -11.70 8.35 23.99
C HIS A 470 -11.02 7.71 25.21
N MET A 471 -9.84 7.14 25.05
CA MET A 471 -9.06 6.58 26.17
C MET A 471 -8.64 7.65 27.19
N GLU A 472 -8.22 8.83 26.70
CA GLU A 472 -7.85 9.97 27.56
C GLU A 472 -9.04 10.51 28.36
N THR A 473 -10.26 10.48 27.81
CA THR A 473 -11.49 10.91 28.48
C THR A 473 -12.07 9.86 29.42
N ALA A 474 -11.87 8.58 29.17
CA ALA A 474 -12.35 7.47 30.00
C ALA A 474 -11.50 7.25 31.28
N ALA A 475 -10.33 7.86 31.41
CA ALA A 475 -9.46 7.80 32.57
C ALA A 475 -9.34 9.16 33.27
N PRO A 476 -10.39 9.66 33.97
CA PRO A 476 -10.31 10.90 34.74
C PRO A 476 -9.61 10.65 36.08
N GLY A 477 -8.27 10.72 36.08
CA GLY A 477 -7.52 10.56 37.34
C GLY A 477 -5.99 10.59 37.18
N LEU A 478 -5.44 10.42 36.03
CA LEU A 478 -3.98 10.60 35.79
C LEU A 478 -3.73 12.01 35.22
N LYS A 479 -3.35 12.92 36.07
CA LYS A 479 -2.86 14.25 35.69
C LYS A 479 -1.62 14.07 34.83
N ARG A 480 -1.71 14.47 33.56
CA ARG A 480 -0.55 14.66 32.66
C ARG A 480 0.47 15.58 33.32
N SER A 481 1.63 15.08 33.66
CA SER A 481 2.81 15.93 33.79
C SER A 481 3.27 16.30 32.39
N THR A 482 3.37 17.60 32.16
CA THR A 482 3.92 18.21 30.95
C THR A 482 5.35 17.74 30.71
N SER A 483 5.59 17.28 29.49
CA SER A 483 6.85 17.27 28.74
C SER A 483 8.13 17.23 29.56
N THR A 484 8.61 16.03 29.79
CA THR A 484 10.05 15.72 29.87
C THR A 484 10.36 14.55 28.95
N PRO A 485 11.51 14.53 28.28
CA PRO A 485 11.85 13.41 27.44
C PRO A 485 11.91 12.15 28.32
N PHE A 486 11.27 11.08 27.82
CA PHE A 486 11.36 9.77 28.45
C PHE A 486 12.82 9.34 28.42
N ILE A 487 13.52 9.58 29.52
CA ILE A 487 14.67 8.80 29.88
C ILE A 487 14.09 7.51 30.44
N HIS A 488 14.23 6.44 29.69
CA HIS A 488 14.02 5.11 30.21
C HIS A 488 15.05 4.85 31.32
N THR A 489 14.65 5.06 32.56
CA THR A 489 15.25 4.32 33.67
C THR A 489 14.37 3.10 33.90
N THR A 490 14.56 2.11 33.04
CA THR A 490 14.24 0.73 33.42
C THR A 490 15.45 0.23 34.19
N ASP A 491 15.24 -0.32 35.38
CA ASP A 491 16.11 -1.33 35.94
C ASP A 491 16.12 -2.50 34.93
N ASP A 492 16.96 -2.40 33.93
CA ASP A 492 17.14 -3.46 32.93
C ASP A 492 17.73 -4.65 33.69
N LYS A 493 16.92 -5.70 33.82
CA LYS A 493 17.40 -6.97 34.37
C LYS A 493 18.59 -7.41 33.52
N GLN A 494 19.66 -7.78 34.18
CA GLN A 494 20.88 -8.25 33.52
C GLN A 494 20.88 -9.77 33.55
N PHE A 495 21.17 -10.41 32.42
CA PHE A 495 21.22 -11.86 32.26
C PHE A 495 22.58 -12.30 31.73
N THR A 496 23.01 -13.45 32.17
CA THR A 496 24.21 -14.10 31.63
C THR A 496 23.82 -15.08 30.51
N MET A 497 24.72 -15.35 29.57
CA MET A 497 24.48 -16.40 28.55
C MET A 497 24.19 -17.78 29.17
N SER A 498 24.69 -18.05 30.38
CA SER A 498 24.36 -19.28 31.10
C SER A 498 22.89 -19.35 31.53
N GLU A 499 22.28 -18.20 31.83
CA GLU A 499 20.85 -18.12 32.15
C GLU A 499 20.02 -18.24 30.87
N VAL A 500 20.36 -17.50 29.79
CA VAL A 500 19.69 -17.58 28.50
C VAL A 500 19.64 -19.00 27.96
N ARG A 501 20.73 -19.77 28.08
CA ARG A 501 20.81 -21.17 27.63
C ARG A 501 19.81 -22.12 28.33
N LYS A 502 19.33 -21.79 29.51
CA LYS A 502 18.30 -22.59 30.20
C LYS A 502 16.91 -22.47 29.56
N HIS A 503 16.70 -21.44 28.75
CA HIS A 503 15.44 -21.10 28.12
C HIS A 503 15.47 -21.44 26.63
N GLY A 504 15.81 -22.64 26.26
CA GLY A 504 15.94 -23.15 24.89
C GLY A 504 14.86 -24.16 24.51
N SER A 505 13.69 -24.18 25.15
CA SER A 505 12.63 -25.15 24.95
C SER A 505 11.32 -24.48 24.46
N GLN A 506 10.35 -25.29 24.03
CA GLN A 506 9.03 -24.80 23.62
C GLN A 506 8.25 -24.12 24.77
N ASP A 507 8.49 -24.53 26.00
CA ASP A 507 7.84 -23.95 27.19
C ASP A 507 8.54 -22.68 27.68
N SER A 508 9.76 -22.43 27.21
CA SER A 508 10.56 -21.25 27.55
C SER A 508 11.62 -21.00 26.49
N ALA A 509 11.39 -20.03 25.62
CA ALA A 509 12.22 -19.72 24.44
C ALA A 509 12.77 -18.29 24.51
N TRP A 510 14.01 -18.14 25.00
CA TRP A 510 14.70 -16.86 25.01
C TRP A 510 15.76 -16.80 23.91
N ILE A 511 15.88 -15.67 23.28
CA ILE A 511 16.91 -15.38 22.27
C ILE A 511 17.71 -14.14 22.66
N VAL A 512 18.93 -14.04 22.17
CA VAL A 512 19.72 -12.81 22.24
C VAL A 512 19.85 -12.22 20.82
N VAL A 513 19.57 -10.92 20.69
CA VAL A 513 19.80 -10.15 19.46
C VAL A 513 20.41 -8.80 19.86
N HIS A 514 21.54 -8.44 19.24
CA HIS A 514 22.27 -7.19 19.53
C HIS A 514 22.55 -6.95 21.04
N GLY A 515 22.87 -8.01 21.78
CA GLY A 515 23.18 -7.91 23.21
C GLY A 515 21.99 -7.71 24.14
N HIS A 516 20.77 -7.78 23.63
CA HIS A 516 19.53 -7.76 24.42
C HIS A 516 18.90 -9.13 24.48
N VAL A 517 18.29 -9.44 25.63
CA VAL A 517 17.63 -10.73 25.90
C VAL A 517 16.11 -10.55 25.68
N TYR A 518 15.52 -11.46 24.93
CA TYR A 518 14.11 -11.45 24.56
C TYR A 518 13.44 -12.77 24.93
N ASP A 519 12.28 -12.70 25.60
CA ASP A 519 11.43 -13.85 25.85
C ASP A 519 10.38 -14.00 24.74
N CYS A 520 10.65 -14.89 23.83
CA CYS A 520 9.79 -15.17 22.68
C CYS A 520 8.79 -16.32 22.92
N THR A 521 8.69 -16.84 24.16
CA THR A 521 7.84 -18.00 24.47
C THR A 521 6.38 -17.80 24.04
N ALA A 522 5.79 -16.66 24.36
CA ALA A 522 4.43 -16.34 23.99
C ALA A 522 4.26 -16.13 22.46
N PHE A 523 5.33 -15.70 21.78
CA PHE A 523 5.35 -15.40 20.35
C PHE A 523 5.60 -16.62 19.46
N LEU A 524 6.04 -17.76 20.02
CA LEU A 524 6.31 -18.99 19.26
C LEU A 524 5.16 -19.41 18.36
N LYS A 525 3.91 -19.25 18.83
CA LYS A 525 2.70 -19.63 18.09
C LYS A 525 2.33 -18.64 16.99
N ASP A 526 2.78 -17.42 17.13
CA ASP A 526 2.40 -16.28 16.29
C ASP A 526 3.54 -15.85 15.33
N HIS A 527 4.72 -16.52 15.41
CA HIS A 527 5.86 -16.22 14.54
C HIS A 527 5.58 -16.65 13.09
N PRO A 528 5.69 -15.74 12.10
CA PRO A 528 5.34 -16.00 10.69
C PRO A 528 6.16 -17.14 10.05
N GLY A 529 7.43 -17.29 10.48
CA GLY A 529 8.32 -18.36 10.05
C GLY A 529 8.09 -19.70 10.78
N GLY A 530 7.04 -19.80 11.62
CA GLY A 530 6.77 -20.95 12.50
C GLY A 530 7.57 -20.93 13.80
N ALA A 531 7.08 -21.67 14.82
CA ALA A 531 7.72 -21.77 16.12
C ALA A 531 9.17 -22.30 16.02
N ASP A 532 9.39 -23.25 15.10
CA ASP A 532 10.70 -23.90 14.93
C ASP A 532 11.81 -22.91 14.54
N SER A 533 11.47 -21.83 13.81
CA SER A 533 12.44 -20.80 13.42
C SER A 533 12.97 -20.01 14.62
N ILE A 534 12.18 -19.83 15.67
CA ILE A 534 12.63 -19.24 16.93
C ILE A 534 13.31 -20.31 17.80
N LEU A 535 12.71 -21.50 17.94
CA LEU A 535 13.20 -22.57 18.81
C LEU A 535 14.60 -23.04 18.43
N ILE A 536 14.92 -23.03 17.13
CA ILE A 536 16.25 -23.36 16.62
C ILE A 536 17.34 -22.43 17.17
N ASN A 537 16.97 -21.20 17.52
CA ASN A 537 17.87 -20.18 18.04
C ASN A 537 17.60 -19.87 19.52
N ALA A 538 16.61 -20.50 20.17
CA ALA A 538 16.32 -20.29 21.57
C ALA A 538 17.48 -20.76 22.47
N GLY A 539 17.84 -19.94 23.45
CA GLY A 539 18.99 -20.14 24.31
C GLY A 539 20.32 -19.67 23.71
N THR A 540 20.35 -19.01 22.55
CA THR A 540 21.58 -18.56 21.89
C THR A 540 21.52 -17.08 21.48
N ASP A 541 22.67 -16.51 21.13
CA ASP A 541 22.77 -15.27 20.39
C ASP A 541 22.56 -15.59 18.91
N CYS A 542 21.50 -15.04 18.33
CA CYS A 542 21.11 -15.26 16.94
C CYS A 542 21.08 -13.94 16.12
N THR A 543 21.91 -12.99 16.52
CA THR A 543 21.98 -11.65 15.89
C THR A 543 22.17 -11.75 14.38
N GLU A 544 23.10 -12.56 13.91
CA GLU A 544 23.40 -12.71 12.48
C GLU A 544 22.24 -13.35 11.69
N GLU A 545 21.66 -14.43 12.24
CA GLU A 545 20.53 -15.12 11.61
C GLU A 545 19.26 -14.24 11.60
N PHE A 546 19.06 -13.50 12.66
CA PHE A 546 17.95 -12.57 12.76
C PHE A 546 18.08 -11.46 11.71
N ASP A 547 19.26 -10.85 11.58
CA ASP A 547 19.53 -9.80 10.60
C ASP A 547 19.47 -10.29 9.14
N ALA A 548 19.74 -11.58 8.89
CA ALA A 548 19.70 -12.18 7.55
C ALA A 548 18.28 -12.44 7.01
N ILE A 549 17.32 -12.59 7.92
CA ILE A 549 15.93 -12.97 7.59
C ILE A 549 14.98 -11.81 7.85
N HIS A 550 15.27 -10.99 8.87
CA HIS A 550 14.39 -9.95 9.36
C HIS A 550 14.98 -8.56 9.10
N SER A 551 14.10 -7.62 8.74
CA SER A 551 14.47 -6.21 8.61
C SER A 551 14.65 -5.55 9.98
N ASP A 552 15.24 -4.34 9.99
CA ASP A 552 15.39 -3.54 11.21
C ASP A 552 14.06 -3.27 11.96
N LYS A 553 12.95 -3.47 11.30
CA LYS A 553 11.61 -3.27 11.84
C LYS A 553 11.03 -4.49 12.53
N ALA A 554 11.44 -5.67 12.14
CA ALA A 554 11.18 -6.87 12.94
C ALA A 554 11.87 -6.77 14.31
N LYS A 555 12.96 -5.99 14.40
CA LYS A 555 13.61 -5.62 15.66
C LYS A 555 12.68 -4.85 16.59
N SER A 556 11.90 -3.91 16.07
CA SER A 556 10.92 -3.15 16.88
C SER A 556 9.80 -4.03 17.43
N LEU A 557 9.42 -5.10 16.71
CA LEU A 557 8.48 -6.09 17.24
C LEU A 557 9.17 -6.94 18.31
N LEU A 558 10.40 -7.37 18.07
CA LEU A 558 11.19 -8.11 19.02
C LEU A 558 11.40 -7.34 20.32
N ASP A 559 11.57 -6.00 20.27
CA ASP A 559 11.72 -5.14 21.45
C ASP A 559 10.51 -5.19 22.39
N THR A 560 9.32 -5.55 21.91
CA THR A 560 8.16 -5.78 22.78
C THR A 560 8.29 -7.02 23.67
N HIS A 561 9.20 -7.92 23.33
CA HIS A 561 9.53 -9.15 24.06
C HIS A 561 10.82 -9.04 24.87
N ARG A 562 11.44 -7.85 24.91
CA ARG A 562 12.67 -7.58 25.63
C ARG A 562 12.46 -7.72 27.13
N ILE A 563 13.31 -8.53 27.77
CA ILE A 563 13.27 -8.79 29.21
C ILE A 563 14.53 -8.28 29.95
N GLY A 564 15.58 -7.88 29.22
CA GLY A 564 16.79 -7.31 29.81
C GLY A 564 17.98 -7.24 28.84
N GLN A 565 19.17 -7.07 29.41
CA GLN A 565 20.43 -7.01 28.67
C GLN A 565 21.33 -8.17 29.03
N LEU A 566 22.14 -8.60 28.05
CA LEU A 566 23.18 -9.59 28.27
C LEU A 566 24.40 -8.95 28.97
N ILE A 567 24.85 -9.49 30.12
CA ILE A 567 26.08 -9.04 30.73
C ILE A 567 27.24 -9.64 29.93
N THR A 568 28.01 -8.79 29.28
CA THR A 568 29.38 -9.10 28.85
C THR A 568 30.32 -8.75 30.00
N THR A 569 30.62 -9.71 30.87
CA THR A 569 31.75 -9.54 31.78
C THR A 569 33.01 -9.43 30.94
N GLY A 570 33.64 -8.24 30.98
CA GLY A 570 34.86 -7.99 30.22
C GLY A 570 35.97 -8.90 30.67
N ALA A 571 36.33 -9.83 29.82
CA ALA A 571 37.64 -10.43 29.66
C ALA A 571 37.60 -11.39 28.46
N GLY A 572 38.32 -11.07 27.39
CA GLY A 572 38.92 -11.98 26.45
C GLY A 572 38.00 -12.71 25.50
N TYR A 573 37.92 -12.16 24.30
CA TYR A 573 37.71 -12.98 23.13
C TYR A 573 38.82 -14.01 23.03
N ASN A 574 38.49 -15.25 23.25
CA ASN A 574 39.20 -16.38 22.64
C ASN A 574 38.17 -17.40 22.22
N SER A 575 38.08 -17.53 20.90
CA SER A 575 37.55 -18.70 20.26
C SER A 575 38.40 -19.92 20.75
N ASP A 576 37.78 -20.79 21.49
CA ASP A 576 38.25 -22.16 21.56
C ASP A 576 37.09 -23.12 21.66
N ASN A 577 36.97 -23.84 20.57
CA ASN A 577 36.37 -25.15 20.51
C ASN A 577 37.05 -26.08 21.47
N SER A 578 36.31 -27.03 21.91
CA SER A 578 36.66 -28.30 22.55
C SER A 578 36.59 -28.27 24.10
N VAL A 579 35.80 -29.11 24.63
CA VAL A 579 36.19 -30.31 25.36
C VAL A 579 35.03 -30.87 26.17
N HIS A 580 34.69 -32.06 25.84
CA HIS A 580 34.35 -33.22 26.67
C HIS A 580 34.11 -33.00 28.19
N GLY A 581 32.96 -33.48 28.59
CA GLY A 581 32.68 -33.80 29.97
C GLY A 581 31.51 -34.78 30.03
N GLY A 582 31.85 -36.03 29.87
CA GLY A 582 30.93 -37.13 30.02
C GLY A 582 30.44 -37.27 31.45
N SER A 583 29.20 -37.71 31.59
CA SER A 583 28.82 -38.53 32.73
C SER A 583 27.84 -39.60 32.28
N SER A 584 28.28 -40.77 32.47
CA SER A 584 27.72 -42.10 32.25
C SER A 584 26.38 -42.29 32.93
N LEU A 585 25.47 -42.95 32.27
CA LEU A 585 24.75 -44.12 32.82
C LEU A 585 24.30 -45.02 31.67
N ALA A 586 24.85 -46.22 31.65
CA ALA A 586 24.54 -47.34 30.80
C ALA A 586 23.45 -48.20 31.45
N PRO A 587 23.12 -49.36 30.88
CA PRO A 587 22.59 -49.64 29.53
C PRO A 587 21.35 -50.53 29.63
N ILE A 588 20.58 -50.64 28.56
CA ILE A 588 19.74 -51.84 28.35
C ILE A 588 19.75 -52.24 26.87
N ARG A 589 20.08 -53.45 26.67
CA ARG A 589 20.29 -54.42 25.62
C ARG A 589 19.50 -54.27 24.30
N GLU A 590 20.22 -54.37 23.23
CA GLU A 590 20.20 -55.24 22.07
C GLU A 590 18.87 -55.56 21.38
N ALA A 591 18.77 -55.00 20.16
CA ALA A 591 18.37 -55.78 19.00
C ALA A 591 19.21 -55.27 17.81
N THR A 592 19.94 -56.15 17.21
CA THR A 592 20.78 -55.97 16.03
C THR A 592 19.96 -55.42 14.86
N LYS A 593 20.17 -54.14 14.54
CA LYS A 593 19.89 -53.55 13.22
C LYS A 593 21.22 -53.04 12.66
N ALA A 594 21.42 -53.29 11.37
CA ALA A 594 22.53 -52.72 10.62
C ALA A 594 22.70 -51.24 10.99
N ALA A 595 23.94 -50.84 11.28
CA ALA A 595 24.24 -49.46 11.70
C ALA A 595 23.72 -48.49 10.65
N ALA A 596 22.78 -47.67 11.07
CA ALA A 596 22.26 -46.61 10.19
C ALA A 596 23.41 -45.62 9.92
N ALA A 597 23.53 -45.14 8.68
CA ALA A 597 24.50 -44.15 8.28
C ALA A 597 24.42 -42.91 9.17
N PRO A 598 25.53 -42.29 9.55
CA PRO A 598 25.53 -41.09 10.37
C PRO A 598 24.79 -39.95 9.68
N ILE A 599 24.04 -39.14 10.45
CA ILE A 599 23.21 -38.04 9.96
C ILE A 599 24.06 -36.76 9.91
N ALA A 600 24.08 -36.08 8.77
CA ALA A 600 24.80 -34.82 8.58
C ALA A 600 24.09 -33.62 9.24
N LEU A 601 22.76 -33.52 9.14
CA LEU A 601 21.93 -32.52 9.82
C LEU A 601 21.57 -33.04 11.23
N SER A 602 22.58 -33.22 12.10
CA SER A 602 22.42 -33.73 13.47
C SER A 602 21.73 -32.74 14.41
N SER A 603 21.86 -31.45 14.12
CA SER A 603 21.24 -30.36 14.87
C SER A 603 20.67 -29.30 13.89
N PRO A 604 19.39 -28.95 14.03
CA PRO A 604 18.82 -27.86 13.22
C PRO A 604 19.47 -26.50 13.49
N ARG A 605 20.30 -26.37 14.52
CA ARG A 605 20.99 -25.13 14.89
C ARG A 605 22.34 -24.97 14.19
N GLU A 606 22.95 -26.07 13.74
CA GLU A 606 24.26 -26.06 13.11
C GLU A 606 24.18 -25.91 11.60
N LYS A 607 25.13 -25.20 11.02
CA LYS A 607 25.33 -25.11 9.59
C LYS A 607 26.35 -26.17 9.17
N ILE A 608 26.00 -26.96 8.15
CA ILE A 608 26.94 -27.88 7.52
C ILE A 608 27.44 -27.27 6.21
N ARG A 609 28.72 -27.45 5.90
CA ARG A 609 29.36 -26.97 4.70
C ARG A 609 29.38 -28.05 3.65
N CYS A 610 28.68 -27.81 2.50
CA CYS A 610 28.51 -28.77 1.44
C CYS A 610 29.19 -28.29 0.14
N ARG A 611 30.06 -29.13 -0.46
CA ARG A 611 30.80 -28.78 -1.67
C ARG A 611 29.98 -29.10 -2.91
N LEU A 612 29.95 -28.20 -3.90
CA LEU A 612 29.34 -28.45 -5.20
C LEU A 612 30.17 -29.46 -5.98
N VAL A 613 29.61 -30.62 -6.29
CA VAL A 613 30.30 -31.71 -7.01
C VAL A 613 29.83 -31.88 -8.43
N ASP A 614 28.59 -31.48 -8.74
CA ASP A 614 28.05 -31.54 -10.09
C ASP A 614 27.00 -30.43 -10.32
N LYS A 615 26.92 -29.91 -11.54
CA LYS A 615 25.90 -28.95 -11.97
C LYS A 615 25.44 -29.30 -13.38
N LYS A 616 24.21 -29.79 -13.48
CA LYS A 616 23.60 -30.19 -14.76
C LYS A 616 22.55 -29.16 -15.19
N GLU A 617 22.64 -28.69 -16.40
CA GLU A 617 21.64 -27.90 -17.06
C GLU A 617 20.51 -28.80 -17.55
N LEU A 618 19.28 -28.57 -17.07
CA LEU A 618 18.10 -29.32 -17.45
C LEU A 618 17.25 -28.56 -18.48
N SER A 619 17.20 -27.25 -18.35
CA SER A 619 16.55 -26.35 -19.30
C SER A 619 17.25 -24.98 -19.28
N ARG A 620 16.77 -24.04 -20.12
CA ARG A 620 17.32 -22.68 -20.19
C ARG A 620 17.52 -22.04 -18.81
N ASP A 621 16.58 -22.24 -17.89
CA ASP A 621 16.53 -21.57 -16.59
C ASP A 621 16.45 -22.54 -15.40
N VAL A 622 16.68 -23.85 -15.59
CA VAL A 622 16.67 -24.85 -14.53
C VAL A 622 17.98 -25.62 -14.47
N ARG A 623 18.48 -25.77 -13.25
CA ARG A 623 19.71 -26.51 -12.93
C ARG A 623 19.44 -27.56 -11.88
N LEU A 624 20.13 -28.71 -12.01
CA LEU A 624 20.27 -29.69 -10.95
C LEU A 624 21.66 -29.56 -10.36
N PHE A 625 21.72 -29.16 -9.12
CA PHE A 625 22.98 -29.04 -8.36
C PHE A 625 23.13 -30.23 -7.44
N ARG A 626 24.30 -30.87 -7.47
CA ARG A 626 24.65 -31.97 -6.56
C ARG A 626 25.73 -31.50 -5.61
N PHE A 627 25.47 -31.66 -4.30
CA PHE A 627 26.37 -31.24 -3.24
C PHE A 627 26.83 -32.44 -2.42
N ALA A 628 28.15 -32.56 -2.17
CA ALA A 628 28.69 -33.53 -1.26
C ALA A 628 28.45 -33.13 0.19
N LEU A 629 28.07 -34.07 1.03
CA LEU A 629 28.02 -33.94 2.49
C LEU A 629 29.42 -33.82 3.10
N PRO A 630 29.54 -33.35 4.35
CA PRO A 630 30.82 -33.22 5.03
C PRO A 630 31.63 -34.52 5.09
N SER A 631 30.97 -35.68 5.20
CA SER A 631 31.56 -37.01 5.10
C SER A 631 30.82 -37.88 4.10
N SER A 632 31.54 -38.71 3.36
CA SER A 632 31.02 -39.57 2.29
C SER A 632 30.17 -40.74 2.78
N ASP A 633 30.17 -41.01 4.08
CA ASP A 633 29.40 -42.08 4.75
C ASP A 633 28.09 -41.56 5.40
N GLN A 634 27.87 -40.26 5.37
CA GLN A 634 26.67 -39.60 5.95
C GLN A 634 25.49 -39.61 5.01
N VAL A 635 24.29 -39.60 5.59
CA VAL A 635 23.06 -39.19 4.93
C VAL A 635 22.69 -37.76 5.34
N LEU A 636 21.93 -37.05 4.53
CA LEU A 636 21.51 -35.68 4.85
C LEU A 636 20.72 -35.62 6.17
N GLY A 637 19.85 -36.60 6.44
CA GLY A 637 18.99 -36.64 7.63
C GLY A 637 17.78 -35.71 7.60
N LEU A 638 17.28 -35.42 6.41
CA LEU A 638 16.11 -34.58 6.21
C LEU A 638 14.83 -35.44 6.17
N PRO A 639 13.88 -35.35 7.13
CA PRO A 639 12.60 -36.05 7.05
C PRO A 639 11.78 -35.61 5.85
N VAL A 640 10.99 -36.54 5.28
CA VAL A 640 10.12 -36.31 4.11
C VAL A 640 9.08 -35.23 4.45
N GLY A 641 8.95 -34.22 3.61
CA GLY A 641 8.04 -33.09 3.79
C GLY A 641 8.71 -31.89 4.51
N LYS A 642 9.96 -32.03 4.94
CA LYS A 642 10.77 -30.93 5.48
C LYS A 642 11.70 -30.36 4.41
N HIS A 643 12.25 -29.19 4.68
CA HIS A 643 13.19 -28.47 3.80
C HIS A 643 14.46 -28.05 4.55
N ILE A 644 15.44 -27.60 3.79
CA ILE A 644 16.69 -27.00 4.28
C ILE A 644 16.74 -25.53 3.90
N PHE A 645 17.46 -24.71 4.66
CA PHE A 645 17.93 -23.40 4.19
C PHE A 645 19.31 -23.52 3.58
N VAL A 646 19.46 -22.99 2.37
CA VAL A 646 20.77 -22.67 1.79
C VAL A 646 21.16 -21.28 2.24
N CYS A 647 22.35 -21.17 2.82
CA CYS A 647 22.90 -19.93 3.37
C CYS A 647 24.13 -19.51 2.55
N ALA A 648 24.21 -18.25 2.17
CA ALA A 648 25.34 -17.69 1.44
C ALA A 648 25.55 -16.22 1.80
N ASN A 649 26.80 -15.78 1.86
CA ASN A 649 27.10 -14.35 1.97
C ASN A 649 27.21 -13.76 0.55
N ILE A 650 26.28 -12.90 0.19
CA ILE A 650 26.20 -12.30 -1.16
C ILE A 650 26.29 -10.78 -1.01
N GLY A 651 27.35 -10.19 -1.58
CA GLY A 651 27.60 -8.76 -1.46
C GLY A 651 27.76 -8.26 -0.03
N GLY A 652 28.35 -9.09 0.87
CA GLY A 652 28.57 -8.74 2.27
C GLY A 652 27.36 -8.93 3.18
N LYS A 653 26.24 -9.45 2.67
CA LYS A 653 25.02 -9.74 3.44
C LYS A 653 24.72 -11.24 3.41
N LEU A 654 24.34 -11.79 4.56
CA LEU A 654 23.86 -13.17 4.63
C LEU A 654 22.51 -13.28 3.93
N CYS A 655 22.40 -14.20 2.98
CA CYS A 655 21.17 -14.54 2.28
C CYS A 655 20.80 -15.99 2.59
N MET A 656 19.56 -16.23 3.01
CA MET A 656 19.04 -17.58 3.30
C MET A 656 17.77 -17.84 2.50
N ARG A 657 17.66 -19.03 1.87
CA ARG A 657 16.46 -19.41 1.10
C ARG A 657 16.13 -20.89 1.32
N PRO A 658 14.82 -21.23 1.44
CA PRO A 658 14.40 -22.62 1.63
C PRO A 658 14.46 -23.41 0.31
N TYR A 659 14.89 -24.66 0.39
CA TYR A 659 14.91 -25.62 -0.72
C TYR A 659 14.52 -27.01 -0.20
N THR A 660 13.79 -27.76 -1.04
CA THR A 660 13.51 -29.18 -0.80
C THR A 660 14.38 -30.03 -1.74
N PRO A 661 15.32 -30.83 -1.20
CA PRO A 661 16.13 -31.73 -2.00
C PRO A 661 15.29 -32.75 -2.78
N THR A 662 15.74 -33.10 -3.98
CA THR A 662 15.10 -34.10 -4.86
C THR A 662 15.78 -35.45 -4.75
N SER A 663 16.95 -35.53 -4.14
CA SER A 663 17.61 -36.79 -3.78
C SER A 663 16.83 -37.60 -2.75
N MET A 664 17.04 -38.90 -2.71
CA MET A 664 16.41 -39.77 -1.72
C MET A 664 16.90 -39.44 -0.31
N VAL A 665 16.04 -39.65 0.69
CA VAL A 665 16.35 -39.30 2.11
C VAL A 665 17.50 -40.10 2.68
N ASP A 666 17.85 -41.28 2.13
CA ASP A 666 18.92 -42.18 2.52
C ASP A 666 20.10 -42.17 1.53
N GLU A 667 20.11 -41.21 0.61
CA GLU A 667 21.28 -41.04 -0.26
C GLU A 667 22.52 -40.69 0.54
N VAL A 668 23.58 -41.51 0.36
CA VAL A 668 24.81 -41.41 1.14
C VAL A 668 25.82 -40.49 0.46
N GLY A 669 26.41 -39.61 1.23
CA GLY A 669 27.52 -38.76 0.80
C GLY A 669 27.14 -37.52 0.04
N GLN A 670 25.88 -37.37 -0.41
CA GLN A 670 25.48 -36.24 -1.23
C GLN A 670 23.97 -36.00 -1.16
N PHE A 671 23.55 -34.85 -1.72
CA PHE A 671 22.13 -34.50 -1.97
C PHE A 671 22.00 -33.60 -3.21
N GLU A 672 20.79 -33.55 -3.76
CA GLU A 672 20.51 -32.79 -4.99
C GLU A 672 19.47 -31.71 -4.76
N LEU A 673 19.69 -30.54 -5.39
CA LEU A 673 18.75 -29.43 -5.44
C LEU A 673 18.37 -29.12 -6.88
N LEU A 674 17.08 -29.19 -7.17
CA LEU A 674 16.51 -28.73 -8.43
C LEU A 674 16.11 -27.25 -8.28
N VAL A 675 16.81 -26.37 -9.00
CA VAL A 675 16.69 -24.91 -8.83
C VAL A 675 16.33 -24.24 -10.14
N LYS A 676 15.27 -23.43 -10.13
CA LYS A 676 14.99 -22.50 -11.21
C LYS A 676 15.80 -21.22 -10.99
N VAL A 677 16.61 -20.84 -11.97
CA VAL A 677 17.46 -19.64 -11.93
C VAL A 677 16.68 -18.48 -12.54
N TYR A 678 16.51 -17.43 -11.78
CA TYR A 678 15.87 -16.19 -12.23
C TYR A 678 16.97 -15.23 -12.66
N PHE A 679 17.23 -15.16 -13.97
CA PHE A 679 18.28 -14.30 -14.52
C PHE A 679 17.88 -12.82 -14.54
N LYS A 680 18.90 -11.96 -14.45
CA LYS A 680 18.74 -10.49 -14.54
C LYS A 680 18.17 -10.11 -15.91
N ASN A 681 17.26 -9.12 -15.92
CA ASN A 681 16.61 -8.55 -17.11
C ASN A 681 15.69 -9.51 -17.91
N GLU A 682 15.34 -10.66 -17.36
CA GLU A 682 14.42 -11.60 -18.05
C GLU A 682 12.93 -11.36 -17.70
N HIS A 683 12.65 -10.78 -16.55
CA HIS A 683 11.28 -10.54 -16.12
C HIS A 683 11.05 -9.04 -15.91
N PRO A 684 10.03 -8.42 -16.56
CA PRO A 684 9.80 -6.96 -16.48
C PRO A 684 9.62 -6.41 -15.06
N LYS A 685 9.06 -7.22 -14.15
CA LYS A 685 8.81 -6.84 -12.75
C LYS A 685 9.97 -7.18 -11.80
N PHE A 686 10.98 -7.92 -12.26
CA PHE A 686 12.11 -8.38 -11.44
C PHE A 686 13.42 -8.23 -12.24
N SER A 687 13.77 -6.99 -12.55
CA SER A 687 14.93 -6.64 -13.35
C SER A 687 16.25 -7.20 -12.81
N ASP A 688 16.38 -7.30 -11.48
CA ASP A 688 17.61 -7.78 -10.85
C ASP A 688 17.69 -9.31 -10.77
N GLY A 689 16.62 -10.03 -11.09
CA GLY A 689 16.54 -11.48 -11.00
C GLY A 689 16.55 -12.01 -9.56
N GLY A 690 16.83 -13.29 -9.38
CA GLY A 690 16.88 -13.96 -8.09
C GLY A 690 18.27 -13.95 -7.47
N LEU A 691 18.48 -13.27 -6.36
CA LEU A 691 19.79 -13.10 -5.70
C LEU A 691 20.45 -14.45 -5.38
N MET A 692 19.77 -15.35 -4.65
CA MET A 692 20.30 -16.66 -4.29
C MET A 692 20.45 -17.57 -5.52
N THR A 693 19.51 -17.55 -6.45
CA THR A 693 19.55 -18.46 -7.60
C THR A 693 20.67 -18.11 -8.59
N GLN A 694 20.95 -16.81 -8.79
CA GLN A 694 22.09 -16.34 -9.58
C GLN A 694 23.41 -16.62 -8.87
N TYR A 695 23.45 -16.52 -7.53
CA TYR A 695 24.62 -16.94 -6.75
C TYR A 695 24.90 -18.44 -6.94
N LEU A 696 23.88 -19.30 -6.82
CA LEU A 696 24.03 -20.74 -7.05
C LEU A 696 24.53 -21.02 -8.48
N GLU A 697 24.00 -20.30 -9.48
CA GLU A 697 24.46 -20.42 -10.87
C GLU A 697 25.94 -20.02 -11.04
N SER A 698 26.43 -19.07 -10.26
CA SER A 698 27.83 -18.63 -10.33
C SER A 698 28.84 -19.61 -9.71
N LEU A 699 28.37 -20.61 -8.96
CA LEU A 699 29.23 -21.57 -8.27
C LEU A 699 30.01 -22.44 -9.24
N GLN A 700 31.27 -22.69 -8.91
CA GLN A 700 32.19 -23.53 -9.67
C GLN A 700 32.23 -24.95 -9.08
N VAL A 701 32.01 -25.94 -9.93
CA VAL A 701 32.07 -27.37 -9.58
C VAL A 701 33.44 -27.72 -9.02
N GLY A 702 33.47 -28.47 -7.94
CA GLY A 702 34.70 -28.98 -7.28
C GLY A 702 35.32 -28.01 -6.28
N SER A 703 35.13 -26.70 -6.42
CA SER A 703 35.78 -25.69 -5.57
C SER A 703 34.83 -24.92 -4.67
N SER A 704 33.59 -24.65 -5.14
CA SER A 704 32.61 -23.86 -4.39
C SER A 704 31.86 -24.68 -3.35
N HIS A 705 31.40 -24.01 -2.29
CA HIS A 705 30.65 -24.61 -1.20
C HIS A 705 29.42 -23.73 -0.88
N ILE A 706 28.39 -24.37 -0.35
CA ILE A 706 27.25 -23.71 0.30
C ILE A 706 27.21 -24.11 1.78
N GLU A 707 26.59 -23.28 2.60
CA GLU A 707 26.21 -23.64 3.95
C GLU A 707 24.74 -24.05 3.98
N VAL A 708 24.43 -25.14 4.68
CA VAL A 708 23.08 -25.70 4.77
C VAL A 708 22.66 -25.80 6.23
N LYS A 709 21.45 -25.38 6.54
CA LYS A 709 20.85 -25.43 7.88
C LYS A 709 19.50 -26.14 7.80
N GLY A 710 19.20 -27.02 8.74
CA GLY A 710 17.94 -27.80 8.79
C GLY A 710 18.04 -29.02 9.70
N PRO A 711 17.00 -29.88 9.72
CA PRO A 711 15.74 -29.87 8.97
C PRO A 711 14.72 -28.85 9.51
N LEU A 712 13.92 -28.24 8.62
CA LEU A 712 12.94 -27.22 8.92
C LEU A 712 11.59 -27.54 8.28
N GLY A 713 10.49 -26.96 8.82
CA GLY A 713 9.14 -27.16 8.33
C GLY A 713 8.25 -27.93 9.32
N GLN A 714 6.95 -27.68 9.24
CA GLN A 714 5.94 -28.24 10.17
C GLN A 714 5.33 -29.57 9.71
N VAL A 715 5.66 -30.00 8.49
CA VAL A 715 5.07 -31.19 7.86
C VAL A 715 6.15 -32.27 7.75
N GLU A 716 5.80 -33.47 8.20
CA GLU A 716 6.62 -34.65 8.06
C GLU A 716 5.75 -35.83 7.66
N TYR A 717 6.06 -36.46 6.54
CA TYR A 717 5.45 -37.72 6.13
C TYR A 717 6.18 -38.88 6.78
N THR A 718 5.48 -39.59 7.65
CA THR A 718 6.04 -40.69 8.44
C THR A 718 5.78 -42.07 7.84
N GLY A 719 5.23 -42.11 6.61
CA GLY A 719 4.90 -43.32 5.87
C GLY A 719 3.46 -43.83 6.06
N ARG A 720 3.02 -44.67 5.13
CA ARG A 720 1.69 -45.34 5.14
C ARG A 720 0.52 -44.39 5.32
N GLY A 721 0.56 -43.22 4.63
CA GLY A 721 -0.43 -42.19 4.71
C GLY A 721 -0.47 -41.37 6.00
N SER A 722 0.54 -41.54 6.87
CA SER A 722 0.62 -40.77 8.11
C SER A 722 1.49 -39.52 7.98
N PHE A 723 0.98 -38.41 8.51
CA PHE A 723 1.66 -37.11 8.56
C PHE A 723 1.73 -36.60 9.99
N MET A 724 2.85 -36.03 10.36
CA MET A 724 3.01 -35.19 11.55
C MET A 724 2.91 -33.73 11.13
N ILE A 725 1.89 -33.01 11.60
CA ILE A 725 1.63 -31.61 11.23
C ILE A 725 1.53 -30.79 12.51
N GLY A 726 2.52 -29.92 12.77
CA GLY A 726 2.56 -29.12 14.00
C GLY A 726 2.52 -29.98 15.27
N GLY A 727 3.18 -31.14 15.27
CA GLY A 727 3.23 -32.06 16.39
C GLY A 727 1.96 -32.97 16.53
N LYS A 728 0.99 -32.89 15.63
CA LYS A 728 -0.22 -33.74 15.64
C LYS A 728 -0.18 -34.76 14.51
N GLN A 729 -0.44 -36.02 14.84
CA GLN A 729 -0.54 -37.07 13.83
C GLN A 729 -1.86 -36.97 13.06
N ARG A 730 -1.78 -37.04 11.73
CA ARG A 730 -2.90 -37.09 10.80
C ARG A 730 -2.71 -38.25 9.86
N ARG A 731 -3.79 -38.80 9.29
CA ARG A 731 -3.73 -39.91 8.36
C ARG A 731 -4.59 -39.64 7.14
N ALA A 732 -4.07 -39.93 5.95
CA ALA A 732 -4.75 -39.83 4.69
C ALA A 732 -4.49 -41.09 3.86
N ARG A 733 -5.52 -41.62 3.20
CA ARG A 733 -5.40 -42.68 2.23
C ARG A 733 -5.16 -42.16 0.83
N ARG A 734 -5.71 -40.98 0.53
CA ARG A 734 -5.65 -40.35 -0.79
C ARG A 734 -5.03 -38.96 -0.70
N LEU A 735 -4.11 -38.66 -1.59
CA LEU A 735 -3.45 -37.39 -1.67
C LEU A 735 -3.82 -36.67 -2.97
N ALA A 736 -4.41 -35.48 -2.87
CA ALA A 736 -4.54 -34.54 -3.96
C ALA A 736 -3.32 -33.63 -3.99
N MET A 737 -2.44 -33.82 -4.95
CA MET A 737 -1.16 -33.09 -5.05
C MET A 737 -1.25 -32.10 -6.20
N ILE A 738 -1.19 -30.79 -5.91
CA ILE A 738 -1.35 -29.74 -6.91
C ILE A 738 -0.14 -28.81 -6.88
N CYS A 739 0.64 -28.75 -7.95
CA CYS A 739 1.86 -27.97 -7.96
C CYS A 739 2.09 -27.19 -9.26
N GLY A 740 2.98 -26.18 -9.20
CA GLY A 740 3.36 -25.37 -10.34
C GLY A 740 4.86 -25.13 -10.42
N GLY A 741 5.46 -25.39 -11.58
CA GLY A 741 6.90 -25.18 -11.83
C GLY A 741 7.80 -25.94 -10.85
N SER A 742 8.75 -25.23 -10.21
CA SER A 742 9.66 -25.80 -9.20
C SER A 742 8.96 -26.26 -7.91
N GLY A 743 7.68 -25.93 -7.71
CA GLY A 743 6.88 -26.45 -6.60
C GLY A 743 6.61 -27.96 -6.66
N ILE A 744 7.10 -28.64 -7.68
CA ILE A 744 7.11 -30.11 -7.74
C ILE A 744 8.02 -30.74 -6.69
N THR A 745 9.07 -30.08 -6.20
CA THR A 745 10.10 -30.70 -5.34
C THR A 745 9.55 -31.28 -4.04
N PRO A 746 8.66 -30.63 -3.24
CA PRO A 746 8.08 -31.29 -2.07
C PRO A 746 7.10 -32.42 -2.45
N MET A 747 6.38 -32.30 -3.58
CA MET A 747 5.53 -33.40 -4.07
C MET A 747 6.36 -34.62 -4.46
N TYR A 748 7.44 -34.37 -5.19
CA TYR A 748 8.37 -35.40 -5.65
C TYR A 748 8.95 -36.19 -4.47
N GLN A 749 9.33 -35.52 -3.38
CA GLN A 749 9.85 -36.15 -2.17
C GLN A 749 8.83 -37.09 -1.51
N VAL A 750 7.54 -36.66 -1.45
CA VAL A 750 6.45 -37.51 -0.91
C VAL A 750 6.18 -38.70 -1.83
N ILE A 751 6.14 -38.46 -3.16
CA ILE A 751 5.94 -39.55 -4.15
C ILE A 751 7.05 -40.62 -4.03
N GLN A 752 8.32 -40.21 -3.98
CA GLN A 752 9.43 -41.11 -3.77
C GLN A 752 9.25 -41.97 -2.49
N ALA A 753 8.86 -41.32 -1.39
CA ALA A 753 8.69 -42.01 -0.10
C ALA A 753 7.56 -43.07 -0.14
N VAL A 754 6.43 -42.74 -0.74
CA VAL A 754 5.27 -43.66 -0.88
C VAL A 754 5.64 -44.83 -1.80
N LEU A 755 6.25 -44.58 -2.95
CA LEU A 755 6.59 -45.63 -3.93
C LEU A 755 7.68 -46.56 -3.41
N ARG A 756 8.56 -46.05 -2.56
CA ARG A 756 9.64 -46.83 -1.97
C ARG A 756 9.18 -47.79 -0.90
N ASP A 757 8.18 -47.45 -0.05
CA ASP A 757 7.67 -48.32 1.03
C ASP A 757 6.63 -49.29 0.54
N GLN A 758 6.76 -49.77 -0.71
CA GLN A 758 5.84 -50.76 -1.27
C GLN A 758 6.24 -52.18 -0.88
N PRO A 759 5.28 -53.08 -0.74
CA PRO A 759 3.80 -52.93 -0.91
C PRO A 759 3.09 -52.37 0.33
N GLU A 760 3.81 -52.01 1.37
CA GLU A 760 3.28 -51.65 2.67
C GLU A 760 2.53 -50.30 2.66
N ASP A 761 3.04 -49.30 1.94
CA ASP A 761 2.36 -48.02 1.79
C ASP A 761 1.30 -48.08 0.68
N LYS A 762 0.03 -47.96 1.08
CA LYS A 762 -1.14 -48.02 0.20
C LYS A 762 -1.72 -46.66 -0.14
N THR A 763 -0.95 -45.56 0.07
CA THR A 763 -1.40 -44.23 -0.22
C THR A 763 -1.55 -44.00 -1.73
N GLU A 764 -2.74 -43.56 -2.13
CA GLU A 764 -3.04 -43.18 -3.51
C GLU A 764 -2.71 -41.71 -3.76
N MET A 765 -1.93 -41.40 -4.79
CA MET A 765 -1.46 -40.04 -5.12
C MET A 765 -2.02 -39.58 -6.46
N HIS A 766 -2.63 -38.40 -6.46
CA HIS A 766 -3.22 -37.79 -7.65
C HIS A 766 -2.54 -36.44 -7.85
N LEU A 767 -1.65 -36.35 -8.83
CA LEU A 767 -0.83 -35.17 -9.12
C LEU A 767 -1.43 -34.36 -10.29
N VAL A 768 -1.77 -33.11 -10.04
CA VAL A 768 -2.03 -32.09 -11.08
C VAL A 768 -0.86 -31.13 -11.10
N TYR A 769 -0.10 -31.11 -12.21
CA TYR A 769 1.15 -30.37 -12.32
C TYR A 769 1.09 -29.32 -13.42
N ALA A 770 1.10 -28.03 -13.03
CA ALA A 770 0.95 -26.90 -13.91
C ALA A 770 2.30 -26.28 -14.31
N ASN A 771 2.45 -25.96 -15.59
CA ASN A 771 3.65 -25.34 -16.16
C ASN A 771 3.29 -24.36 -17.28
N ARG A 772 4.24 -23.58 -17.78
CA ARG A 772 4.00 -22.64 -18.89
C ARG A 772 3.87 -23.34 -20.23
N THR A 773 4.76 -24.26 -20.50
CA THR A 773 4.79 -25.07 -21.71
C THR A 773 5.20 -26.50 -21.38
N GLU A 774 5.10 -27.41 -22.33
CA GLU A 774 5.54 -28.81 -22.19
C GLU A 774 7.04 -28.93 -21.90
N ASP A 775 7.85 -27.98 -22.37
CA ASP A 775 9.30 -27.93 -22.11
C ASP A 775 9.65 -27.51 -20.69
N ASP A 776 8.72 -26.87 -19.99
CA ASP A 776 8.92 -26.40 -18.60
C ASP A 776 8.56 -27.46 -17.56
N ILE A 777 8.06 -28.64 -17.99
CA ILE A 777 7.67 -29.73 -17.07
C ILE A 777 8.91 -30.44 -16.55
N LEU A 778 9.27 -30.16 -15.30
CA LEU A 778 10.44 -30.73 -14.67
C LEU A 778 10.15 -32.16 -14.19
N LEU A 779 11.16 -33.04 -14.24
CA LEU A 779 11.10 -34.44 -13.81
C LEU A 779 9.99 -35.25 -14.52
N ARG A 780 9.65 -34.87 -15.77
CA ARG A 780 8.54 -35.47 -16.52
C ARG A 780 8.77 -36.96 -16.78
N ASP A 781 9.95 -37.31 -17.25
CA ASP A 781 10.27 -38.70 -17.62
C ASP A 781 10.19 -39.63 -16.41
N GLU A 782 10.62 -39.15 -15.22
CA GLU A 782 10.52 -39.89 -13.99
C GLU A 782 9.06 -40.04 -13.52
N LEU A 783 8.28 -38.97 -13.57
CA LEU A 783 6.88 -38.98 -13.17
C LEU A 783 6.04 -39.87 -14.10
N ASP A 784 6.25 -39.77 -15.41
CA ASP A 784 5.56 -40.59 -16.41
C ASP A 784 5.91 -42.07 -16.27
N ARG A 785 7.18 -42.39 -16.01
CA ARG A 785 7.63 -43.75 -15.71
C ARG A 785 6.99 -44.29 -14.45
N TRP A 786 7.01 -43.56 -13.33
CA TRP A 786 6.41 -43.98 -12.08
C TRP A 786 4.89 -44.15 -12.18
N ALA A 787 4.21 -43.29 -12.91
CA ALA A 787 2.78 -43.42 -13.17
C ALA A 787 2.46 -44.67 -14.01
N ALA A 788 3.34 -45.04 -14.96
CA ALA A 788 3.20 -46.27 -15.76
C ALA A 788 3.51 -47.55 -14.96
N GLU A 789 4.54 -47.50 -14.11
CA GLU A 789 4.91 -48.62 -13.24
C GLU A 789 3.94 -48.85 -12.07
N HIS A 790 3.26 -47.81 -11.58
CA HIS A 790 2.39 -47.81 -10.40
C HIS A 790 1.03 -47.13 -10.64
N PRO A 791 0.23 -47.57 -11.65
CA PRO A 791 -0.99 -46.90 -12.08
C PRO A 791 -2.10 -46.89 -11.01
N ASP A 792 -2.06 -47.83 -10.07
CA ASP A 792 -2.99 -47.91 -8.94
C ASP A 792 -2.66 -46.92 -7.82
N LYS A 793 -1.42 -46.38 -7.81
CA LYS A 793 -0.92 -45.53 -6.73
C LYS A 793 -0.60 -44.11 -7.16
N LEU A 794 -0.12 -43.88 -8.38
CA LEU A 794 0.21 -42.57 -8.88
C LEU A 794 -0.51 -42.26 -10.18
N LYS A 795 -1.32 -41.21 -10.16
CA LYS A 795 -1.96 -40.64 -11.34
C LYS A 795 -1.41 -39.24 -11.57
N VAL A 796 -0.93 -38.98 -12.78
CA VAL A 796 -0.33 -37.67 -13.14
C VAL A 796 -1.13 -37.01 -14.24
N TRP A 797 -1.48 -35.76 -14.05
CA TRP A 797 -2.13 -34.91 -15.03
C TRP A 797 -1.39 -33.59 -15.19
N TYR A 798 -0.98 -33.27 -16.40
CA TYR A 798 -0.28 -32.04 -16.71
C TYR A 798 -1.23 -30.94 -17.18
N VAL A 799 -0.92 -29.69 -16.81
CA VAL A 799 -1.63 -28.50 -17.28
C VAL A 799 -0.57 -27.52 -17.80
N VAL A 800 -0.72 -27.05 -19.02
CA VAL A 800 0.24 -26.04 -19.58
C VAL A 800 -0.52 -24.82 -20.06
N ASP A 801 0.06 -23.63 -19.87
CA ASP A 801 -0.56 -22.38 -20.34
C ASP A 801 -0.64 -22.38 -21.88
N GLN A 802 0.40 -22.88 -22.55
CA GLN A 802 0.50 -22.97 -24.00
C GLN A 802 1.21 -24.26 -24.43
N VAL A 803 0.74 -24.82 -25.53
CA VAL A 803 1.41 -25.95 -26.19
C VAL A 803 2.27 -25.40 -27.32
N LYS A 804 3.57 -25.67 -27.29
CA LYS A 804 4.51 -25.23 -28.33
C LYS A 804 4.54 -26.17 -29.53
N ARG A 805 4.28 -27.47 -29.30
CA ARG A 805 4.30 -28.54 -30.32
C ARG A 805 2.95 -29.25 -30.40
N PRO A 806 1.90 -28.59 -30.88
CA PRO A 806 0.56 -29.21 -31.00
C PRO A 806 0.53 -30.41 -31.94
N GLU A 807 1.47 -30.50 -32.88
CA GLU A 807 1.66 -31.62 -33.81
C GLU A 807 2.08 -32.92 -33.12
N GLU A 808 2.67 -32.86 -31.94
CA GLU A 808 3.04 -34.04 -31.13
C GLU A 808 1.83 -34.65 -30.37
N GLY A 809 0.65 -34.05 -30.48
CA GLY A 809 -0.58 -34.57 -29.93
C GLY A 809 -0.67 -34.45 -28.41
N TRP A 810 -0.73 -33.24 -27.87
CA TRP A 810 -0.89 -32.97 -26.44
C TRP A 810 -2.19 -33.59 -25.90
N LYS A 811 -2.08 -34.47 -24.90
CA LYS A 811 -3.21 -35.27 -24.34
C LYS A 811 -3.79 -34.67 -23.06
N PHE A 812 -3.16 -33.64 -22.50
CA PHE A 812 -3.48 -33.06 -21.21
C PHE A 812 -4.15 -31.68 -21.34
N SER A 813 -4.42 -31.02 -20.22
CA SER A 813 -5.14 -29.73 -20.22
C SER A 813 -4.29 -28.55 -20.68
N VAL A 814 -4.97 -27.55 -21.28
CA VAL A 814 -4.36 -26.26 -21.67
C VAL A 814 -5.06 -25.12 -20.91
N GLY A 815 -4.30 -24.11 -20.50
CA GLY A 815 -4.71 -22.96 -19.72
C GLY A 815 -4.36 -23.10 -18.24
N HIS A 816 -5.08 -22.38 -17.39
CA HIS A 816 -4.83 -22.41 -15.94
C HIS A 816 -5.55 -23.60 -15.26
N VAL A 817 -5.09 -23.93 -14.05
CA VAL A 817 -5.77 -24.90 -13.18
C VAL A 817 -7.16 -24.36 -12.83
N ARG A 818 -8.20 -25.13 -13.16
CA ARG A 818 -9.62 -24.81 -12.95
C ARG A 818 -10.33 -25.92 -12.20
N GLU A 819 -11.53 -25.62 -11.70
CA GLU A 819 -12.37 -26.57 -10.94
C GLU A 819 -12.65 -27.85 -11.71
N ASP A 820 -12.98 -27.76 -13.00
CA ASP A 820 -13.26 -28.92 -13.87
C ASP A 820 -12.06 -29.86 -13.97
N ILE A 821 -10.84 -29.33 -14.08
CA ILE A 821 -9.60 -30.09 -14.11
C ILE A 821 -9.37 -30.79 -12.77
N LEU A 822 -9.54 -30.06 -11.66
CA LEU A 822 -9.32 -30.62 -10.33
C LEU A 822 -10.35 -31.76 -10.05
N ARG A 823 -11.64 -31.56 -10.32
CA ARG A 823 -12.67 -32.57 -10.16
C ARG A 823 -12.45 -33.84 -10.99
N ALA A 824 -11.87 -33.68 -12.17
CA ALA A 824 -11.57 -34.80 -13.05
C ALA A 824 -10.36 -35.64 -12.61
N HIS A 825 -9.37 -34.99 -11.93
CA HIS A 825 -8.05 -35.61 -11.74
C HIS A 825 -7.59 -35.76 -10.30
N VAL A 826 -8.26 -35.11 -9.32
CA VAL A 826 -7.98 -35.34 -7.89
C VAL A 826 -9.24 -35.76 -7.13
N PRO A 827 -9.12 -36.51 -6.03
CA PRO A 827 -10.27 -36.95 -5.26
C PRO A 827 -10.99 -35.75 -4.61
N GLU A 828 -12.30 -35.92 -4.35
CA GLU A 828 -13.03 -34.96 -3.50
C GLU A 828 -12.57 -35.04 -2.04
N GLY A 829 -12.76 -33.93 -1.30
CA GLY A 829 -12.44 -33.84 0.12
C GLY A 829 -13.26 -34.85 0.95
N GLY A 830 -12.62 -35.43 1.94
CA GLY A 830 -13.18 -36.42 2.84
C GLY A 830 -12.23 -36.70 3.99
N ASP A 831 -12.68 -37.53 4.97
CA ASP A 831 -11.91 -37.77 6.20
C ASP A 831 -10.57 -38.50 5.95
N ASP A 832 -10.44 -39.17 4.82
CA ASP A 832 -9.25 -39.92 4.42
C ASP A 832 -8.42 -39.26 3.30
N THR A 833 -8.74 -38.01 2.99
CA THR A 833 -8.12 -37.27 1.86
C THR A 833 -7.38 -36.02 2.33
N PHE A 834 -6.13 -35.83 1.88
CA PHE A 834 -5.36 -34.62 2.06
C PHE A 834 -5.04 -33.98 0.73
N ALA A 835 -5.06 -32.63 0.71
CA ALA A 835 -4.55 -31.84 -0.39
C ALA A 835 -3.19 -31.22 -0.03
N LEU A 836 -2.19 -31.44 -0.89
CA LEU A 836 -0.86 -30.86 -0.82
C LEU A 836 -0.70 -29.88 -1.96
N ALA A 837 -0.32 -28.66 -1.70
CA ALA A 837 -0.11 -27.62 -2.72
C ALA A 837 1.26 -26.95 -2.61
N CYS A 838 1.90 -26.69 -3.76
CA CYS A 838 3.14 -25.90 -3.84
C CYS A 838 3.27 -25.24 -5.21
N GLY A 839 3.52 -23.94 -5.25
CA GLY A 839 3.68 -23.26 -6.53
C GLY A 839 3.51 -21.74 -6.40
N PRO A 840 3.35 -21.04 -7.53
CA PRO A 840 3.17 -19.59 -7.52
C PRO A 840 1.98 -19.18 -6.63
N PRO A 841 2.14 -18.23 -5.71
CA PRO A 841 1.08 -17.80 -4.80
C PRO A 841 -0.26 -17.44 -5.47
N PRO A 842 -0.31 -16.78 -6.67
CA PRO A 842 -1.58 -16.55 -7.36
C PRO A 842 -2.31 -17.86 -7.72
N MET A 843 -1.57 -18.88 -8.14
CA MET A 843 -2.14 -20.19 -8.46
C MET A 843 -2.79 -20.82 -7.22
N ILE A 844 -2.10 -20.78 -6.07
CA ILE A 844 -2.64 -21.34 -4.83
C ILE A 844 -3.87 -20.56 -4.39
N LYS A 845 -3.77 -19.23 -4.32
CA LYS A 845 -4.83 -18.35 -3.80
C LYS A 845 -6.09 -18.32 -4.68
N PHE A 846 -5.92 -18.26 -6.00
CA PHE A 846 -7.05 -18.01 -6.91
C PHE A 846 -7.52 -19.23 -7.68
N ALA A 847 -6.67 -20.26 -7.83
CA ALA A 847 -7.01 -21.46 -8.57
C ALA A 847 -7.11 -22.72 -7.69
N ILE A 848 -6.29 -22.88 -6.66
CA ILE A 848 -6.30 -24.10 -5.84
C ILE A 848 -7.26 -23.96 -4.65
N THR A 849 -7.01 -23.01 -3.75
CA THR A 849 -7.78 -22.87 -2.50
C THR A 849 -9.28 -22.76 -2.74
N PRO A 850 -9.81 -21.85 -3.60
CA PRO A 850 -11.26 -21.72 -3.78
C PRO A 850 -11.91 -22.96 -4.41
N ASN A 851 -11.17 -23.69 -5.23
CA ASN A 851 -11.71 -24.89 -5.88
C ASN A 851 -11.68 -26.09 -4.95
N LEU A 852 -10.68 -26.25 -4.08
CA LEU A 852 -10.66 -27.28 -3.05
C LEU A 852 -11.76 -27.07 -2.00
N GLU A 853 -12.08 -25.82 -1.63
CA GLU A 853 -13.22 -25.50 -0.77
C GLU A 853 -14.54 -25.99 -1.38
N LYS A 854 -14.77 -25.74 -2.68
CA LYS A 854 -15.94 -26.24 -3.41
C LYS A 854 -15.96 -27.77 -3.54
N MET A 855 -14.78 -28.40 -3.52
CA MET A 855 -14.61 -29.85 -3.54
C MET A 855 -14.65 -30.46 -2.14
N LYS A 856 -15.14 -29.72 -1.14
CA LYS A 856 -15.39 -30.16 0.25
C LYS A 856 -14.12 -30.52 1.05
N TYR A 857 -12.96 -29.96 0.72
CA TYR A 857 -11.79 -30.09 1.58
C TYR A 857 -11.95 -29.24 2.84
N ASP A 858 -11.61 -29.80 4.00
CA ASP A 858 -11.44 -29.03 5.23
C ASP A 858 -10.10 -28.27 5.15
N MET A 859 -10.17 -27.01 4.78
CA MET A 859 -8.97 -26.17 4.57
C MET A 859 -8.13 -25.99 5.84
N ALA A 860 -8.71 -26.19 7.02
CA ALA A 860 -7.98 -26.10 8.29
C ALA A 860 -7.27 -27.40 8.67
N ASN A 861 -7.80 -28.55 8.23
CA ASN A 861 -7.32 -29.86 8.68
C ASN A 861 -6.85 -30.80 7.57
N SER A 862 -7.29 -30.59 6.33
CA SER A 862 -7.03 -31.47 5.17
C SER A 862 -6.29 -30.78 4.02
N PHE A 863 -5.77 -29.55 4.22
CA PHE A 863 -5.01 -28.80 3.22
C PHE A 863 -3.65 -28.35 3.77
N ILE A 864 -2.61 -28.60 3.00
CA ILE A 864 -1.22 -28.23 3.31
C ILE A 864 -0.64 -27.47 2.13
N SER A 865 -0.14 -26.26 2.40
CA SER A 865 0.63 -25.48 1.43
C SER A 865 2.09 -25.46 1.88
N PHE A 866 3.00 -25.91 0.99
CA PHE A 866 4.45 -25.91 1.23
C PHE A 866 5.04 -24.54 0.91
#